data_5cff1f3511162d3c69cbd9efe708dcce
#
_entry.id   5cff1f3511162d3c69cbd9efe708dcce
#
_cell.length_a   1.000
_cell.length_b   1.000
_cell.length_c   1.000
_cell.angle_alpha   90.00
_cell.angle_beta   90.00
_cell.angle_gamma   90.00
#
_symmetry.space_group_name_H-M   'P 1'
#
loop_
_entity.id
_entity.type
_entity.pdbx_description
1 polymer ?
#
loop_
_entity_poly.entity_id
_entity_poly.type
_entity_poly.pdbx_seq_one_letter_code
_entity_poly.pdbx_strand_id
1 'polypeptide(L)'
;MIDILEVYRVVSGIDTKVASIASDDAILANGIMNKNEVSVTVVTDTIPDIQEGDFIRVGGIKYKINRASEFADKSSVNHTTTYLFEAPEYTLIDKILTNKITQSTRVTLTGKLRDWLELLIWNVNKTDDNPLGVDTGWQLGNIPDTEYMTLSFDGIDCRSLLSELASAYGYEYYVHDHTIIYVSRIENERNLTFTQGQGGGLYEVEQSNVDSGDVTTRVYPVGGTKNMAPGEGDEEGRLMLPEKYLENFSETNRAVEKKIVFDDIHPSFTGFVENPTGENYREFICRDIDFNIDELAIGDDARINFLTGDLMGKSFEFKWDNSNKKITLIYQEDELAPIDPETQSRPLIPSAAKHLRGGEEFNFTGIRLGESYKQAAISKLREKATDWLAFNSQKRVKFTLDVDYRYMRKKGGLECGDLITVSIPSRNISRIIRIVSTEKNLKTGKLSCVVSNYLTEKWEDKIEGQISSMQATINGGGAGSVTVLEKYDERPLTDKNVLSSLRTLLEIAKRALSKEHSDSTDYLLKLLAGGEFGEFVDSMIAGKGAGIFPDGRAQVERLEVRGSLSVLDLIINQIQGMESDYSFTEIGKIESVEDLGESTYRLKIEKRTDFDFMKFQENDVCFSIINTLLTGGSEYYTSWMRILTTNSAENSITVVLYPDSEVPGGTNYPPLAGYNVTRRGNSTLPEEGGFNGRAQSWISSREGRIMFLSNVYKPILEDYNYSISIGRFPRTKALEKLPISENETGVMAQTVIAEKFYQLDHNGDVIPNKVDRGI
;
A
#
# COMPACT_ATOMS: atom_id res chain seq x y z
N MET A 1 -12.92 18.52 27.36
CA MET A 1 -12.27 17.45 28.10
C MET A 1 -13.37 16.68 28.82
N ILE A 2 -13.39 15.42 28.62
CA ILE A 2 -14.38 14.49 29.16
C ILE A 2 -13.64 13.58 30.14
N ASP A 3 -14.01 13.55 31.39
CA ASP A 3 -13.34 12.71 32.40
C ASP A 3 -13.98 11.32 32.49
N ILE A 4 -15.28 11.23 32.24
CA ILE A 4 -16.09 10.02 32.29
C ILE A 4 -16.95 9.96 31.04
N LEU A 5 -16.92 8.83 30.35
CA LEU A 5 -17.84 8.51 29.27
C LEU A 5 -19.03 7.73 29.84
N GLU A 6 -20.21 8.25 29.61
CA GLU A 6 -21.46 7.59 29.98
C GLU A 6 -21.94 6.72 28.83
N VAL A 7 -22.13 5.44 29.12
CA VAL A 7 -22.61 4.44 28.16
C VAL A 7 -24.10 4.22 28.35
N TYR A 8 -24.84 4.25 27.27
CA TYR A 8 -26.30 4.16 27.23
C TYR A 8 -26.74 2.95 26.40
N ARG A 9 -27.89 2.41 26.75
CA ARG A 9 -28.61 1.35 26.03
C ARG A 9 -30.04 1.82 25.78
N VAL A 10 -30.58 1.51 24.61
CA VAL A 10 -31.98 1.77 24.31
C VAL A 10 -32.83 0.66 24.96
N VAL A 11 -33.58 0.99 26.00
CA VAL A 11 -34.51 0.07 26.66
C VAL A 11 -35.94 0.59 26.46
N SER A 12 -36.76 -0.15 25.77
CA SER A 12 -38.16 0.27 25.45
C SER A 12 -38.26 1.65 24.82
N GLY A 13 -37.29 2.01 23.93
CA GLY A 13 -37.24 3.29 23.25
C GLY A 13 -36.67 4.46 24.08
N ILE A 14 -36.18 4.19 25.28
CA ILE A 14 -35.58 5.21 26.18
C ILE A 14 -34.09 4.95 26.32
N ASP A 15 -33.28 6.00 26.16
CA ASP A 15 -31.84 5.95 26.40
C ASP A 15 -31.57 5.79 27.91
N THR A 16 -31.17 4.59 28.31
CA THR A 16 -30.91 4.23 29.71
C THR A 16 -29.42 4.08 29.93
N LYS A 17 -28.88 4.78 30.92
CA LYS A 17 -27.47 4.67 31.31
C LYS A 17 -27.17 3.31 31.90
N VAL A 18 -26.22 2.59 31.34
CA VAL A 18 -25.83 1.22 31.76
C VAL A 18 -24.45 1.19 32.42
N ALA A 19 -23.55 2.05 32.02
CA ALA A 19 -22.19 2.12 32.56
C ALA A 19 -21.61 3.52 32.56
N SER A 20 -20.53 3.70 33.34
CA SER A 20 -19.66 4.87 33.31
C SER A 20 -18.22 4.36 33.23
N ILE A 21 -17.48 4.76 32.22
CA ILE A 21 -16.09 4.36 32.00
C ILE A 21 -15.17 5.57 32.04
N ALA A 22 -13.96 5.38 32.60
CA ALA A 22 -12.95 6.42 32.60
C ALA A 22 -12.45 6.66 31.17
N SER A 23 -12.21 7.93 30.85
CA SER A 23 -11.79 8.34 29.49
C SER A 23 -10.29 8.53 29.34
N ASP A 24 -9.48 7.97 30.26
CA ASP A 24 -8.02 8.15 30.27
C ASP A 24 -7.39 7.79 28.92
N ASP A 25 -7.78 6.65 28.36
CA ASP A 25 -7.32 6.12 27.08
C ASP A 25 -8.38 6.24 25.96
N ALA A 26 -9.36 7.15 26.14
CA ALA A 26 -10.37 7.38 25.14
C ALA A 26 -9.83 8.24 23.98
N ILE A 27 -9.79 7.69 22.78
CA ILE A 27 -9.29 8.35 21.58
C ILE A 27 -10.43 8.47 20.58
N LEU A 28 -10.75 9.71 20.20
CA LEU A 28 -11.60 10.02 19.05
C LEU A 28 -10.75 10.12 17.81
N ALA A 29 -10.94 9.20 16.87
CA ALA A 29 -10.25 9.17 15.59
C ALA A 29 -11.21 9.59 14.47
N ASN A 30 -10.83 10.63 13.73
CA ASN A 30 -11.56 11.13 12.57
C ASN A 30 -10.65 11.17 11.34
N GLY A 31 -11.20 10.87 10.16
CA GLY A 31 -10.49 10.97 8.89
C GLY A 31 -11.44 11.29 7.74
N ILE A 32 -10.98 12.06 6.77
CA ILE A 32 -11.77 12.39 5.58
C ILE A 32 -12.11 11.12 4.81
N MET A 33 -13.40 10.85 4.60
CA MET A 33 -13.92 9.63 3.92
C MET A 33 -13.37 8.31 4.50
N ASN A 34 -12.99 8.32 5.77
CA ASN A 34 -12.33 7.19 6.43
C ASN A 34 -12.93 6.96 7.83
N LYS A 35 -12.11 6.99 8.87
CA LYS A 35 -12.49 6.69 10.25
C LYS A 35 -13.34 7.80 10.86
N ASN A 36 -14.30 7.40 11.68
CA ASN A 36 -15.02 8.26 12.61
C ASN A 36 -15.46 7.38 13.80
N GLU A 37 -14.58 7.23 14.77
CA GLU A 37 -14.72 6.23 15.82
C GLU A 37 -14.12 6.71 17.14
N VAL A 38 -14.59 6.17 18.25
CA VAL A 38 -14.03 6.37 19.60
C VAL A 38 -13.57 5.03 20.13
N SER A 39 -12.28 4.88 20.34
CA SER A 39 -11.67 3.71 20.97
C SER A 39 -11.41 4.01 22.44
N VAL A 40 -11.80 3.11 23.34
CA VAL A 40 -11.60 3.26 24.80
C VAL A 40 -11.08 1.94 25.36
N THR A 41 -9.87 1.97 25.91
CA THR A 41 -9.33 0.82 26.65
C THR A 41 -9.56 1.01 28.14
N VAL A 42 -10.20 0.03 28.76
CA VAL A 42 -10.58 0.05 30.17
C VAL A 42 -9.93 -1.11 30.89
N VAL A 43 -9.28 -0.84 32.01
CA VAL A 43 -8.72 -1.86 32.90
C VAL A 43 -9.55 -1.89 34.19
N THR A 44 -10.19 -3.01 34.48
CA THR A 44 -11.10 -3.15 35.63
C THR A 44 -10.91 -4.48 36.34
N ASP A 45 -11.33 -4.53 37.59
CA ASP A 45 -11.45 -5.75 38.39
C ASP A 45 -12.76 -6.51 38.13
N THR A 46 -13.76 -5.81 37.60
CA THR A 46 -15.06 -6.36 37.21
C THR A 46 -15.43 -5.88 35.82
N ILE A 47 -15.83 -6.80 34.94
CA ILE A 47 -16.21 -6.50 33.58
C ILE A 47 -17.52 -5.70 33.58
N PRO A 48 -17.55 -4.48 33.00
CA PRO A 48 -18.78 -3.69 32.89
C PRO A 48 -19.80 -4.39 31.98
N ASP A 49 -21.11 -4.24 32.31
CA ASP A 49 -22.20 -4.72 31.44
C ASP A 49 -22.37 -3.81 30.21
N ILE A 50 -21.40 -3.89 29.29
CA ILE A 50 -21.40 -3.17 28.01
C ILE A 50 -21.44 -4.19 26.90
N GLN A 51 -22.36 -4.04 25.95
CA GLN A 51 -22.60 -4.99 24.87
C GLN A 51 -22.82 -4.30 23.53
N GLU A 52 -22.86 -5.06 22.45
CA GLU A 52 -23.23 -4.56 21.14
C GLU A 52 -24.58 -3.83 21.17
N GLY A 53 -24.66 -2.70 20.49
CA GLY A 53 -25.80 -1.81 20.49
C GLY A 53 -25.74 -0.70 21.52
N ASP A 54 -24.91 -0.79 22.56
CA ASP A 54 -24.68 0.29 23.50
C ASP A 54 -23.93 1.44 22.83
N PHE A 55 -24.11 2.66 23.34
CA PHE A 55 -23.58 3.86 22.70
C PHE A 55 -23.11 4.90 23.70
N ILE A 56 -22.24 5.77 23.22
CA ILE A 56 -21.82 7.02 23.90
C ILE A 56 -22.20 8.23 23.06
N ARG A 57 -22.18 9.41 23.65
CA ARG A 57 -22.37 10.69 22.97
C ARG A 57 -21.11 11.56 23.09
N VAL A 58 -20.51 11.90 21.96
CA VAL A 58 -19.34 12.78 21.90
C VAL A 58 -19.61 13.89 20.89
N GLY A 59 -19.50 15.15 21.30
CA GLY A 59 -19.75 16.28 20.40
C GLY A 59 -21.17 16.35 19.81
N GLY A 60 -22.16 15.73 20.45
CA GLY A 60 -23.53 15.63 19.96
C GLY A 60 -23.80 14.42 19.05
N ILE A 61 -22.76 13.75 18.56
CA ILE A 61 -22.87 12.55 17.73
C ILE A 61 -23.00 11.32 18.61
N LYS A 62 -23.83 10.38 18.18
CA LYS A 62 -24.07 9.08 18.81
C LYS A 62 -23.11 8.03 18.21
N TYR A 63 -22.15 7.57 19.01
CA TYR A 63 -21.24 6.49 18.63
C TYR A 63 -21.68 5.20 19.26
N LYS A 64 -21.82 4.13 18.47
CA LYS A 64 -22.42 2.86 18.85
C LYS A 64 -21.41 1.71 18.74
N ILE A 65 -21.49 0.73 19.60
CA ILE A 65 -20.74 -0.53 19.48
C ILE A 65 -21.47 -1.41 18.46
N ASN A 66 -20.85 -1.61 17.29
CA ASN A 66 -21.41 -2.46 16.21
C ASN A 66 -20.73 -3.83 16.14
N ARG A 67 -19.62 -4.04 16.86
CA ARG A 67 -18.81 -5.26 16.82
C ARG A 67 -18.43 -5.70 18.23
N ALA A 68 -18.08 -6.98 18.37
CA ALA A 68 -17.57 -7.52 19.64
C ALA A 68 -16.33 -6.75 20.11
N SER A 69 -16.26 -6.49 21.42
CA SER A 69 -15.14 -5.81 22.06
C SER A 69 -13.91 -6.72 22.12
N GLU A 70 -12.73 -6.12 21.97
CA GLU A 70 -11.46 -6.84 22.18
C GLU A 70 -11.13 -6.91 23.66
N PHE A 71 -10.59 -8.03 24.13
CA PHE A 71 -10.17 -8.14 25.52
C PHE A 71 -8.86 -8.91 25.71
N ALA A 72 -8.14 -8.60 26.77
CA ALA A 72 -6.93 -9.29 27.20
C ALA A 72 -6.90 -9.36 28.74
N ASP A 73 -7.25 -10.51 29.28
CA ASP A 73 -7.29 -10.73 30.72
C ASP A 73 -5.95 -11.24 31.24
N LYS A 74 -5.39 -10.54 32.22
CA LYS A 74 -4.15 -10.97 32.93
C LYS A 74 -4.41 -11.86 34.11
N SER A 75 -5.59 -11.81 34.72
CA SER A 75 -6.03 -12.64 35.82
C SER A 75 -7.55 -12.54 35.96
N SER A 76 -8.13 -13.30 36.91
CA SER A 76 -9.58 -13.25 37.24
C SER A 76 -10.05 -11.93 37.87
N VAL A 77 -9.13 -11.00 38.16
CA VAL A 77 -9.39 -9.68 38.73
C VAL A 77 -8.66 -8.56 38.04
N ASN A 78 -8.18 -8.81 36.84
CA ASN A 78 -7.54 -7.79 36.02
C ASN A 78 -7.91 -7.99 34.54
N HIS A 79 -8.99 -7.35 34.16
CA HIS A 79 -9.61 -7.42 32.85
C HIS A 79 -9.27 -6.16 32.07
N THR A 80 -8.71 -6.31 30.88
CA THR A 80 -8.48 -5.21 29.94
C THR A 80 -9.41 -5.38 28.76
N THR A 81 -10.33 -4.44 28.55
CA THR A 81 -11.29 -4.48 27.45
C THR A 81 -11.18 -3.21 26.63
N THR A 82 -11.07 -3.34 25.32
CA THR A 82 -11.11 -2.23 24.37
C THR A 82 -12.47 -2.20 23.68
N TYR A 83 -13.22 -1.13 23.94
CA TYR A 83 -14.49 -0.85 23.31
C TYR A 83 -14.28 0.08 22.12
N LEU A 84 -14.82 -0.29 20.97
CA LEU A 84 -14.84 0.53 19.77
C LEU A 84 -16.26 1.03 19.53
N PHE A 85 -16.45 2.34 19.65
CA PHE A 85 -17.71 3.01 19.38
C PHE A 85 -17.60 3.72 18.02
N GLU A 86 -18.44 3.33 17.09
CA GLU A 86 -18.42 3.77 15.69
C GLU A 86 -19.56 4.79 15.43
N ALA A 87 -19.30 5.77 14.57
CA ALA A 87 -20.29 6.77 14.17
C ALA A 87 -21.42 6.17 13.29
N PRO A 88 -22.55 6.87 13.08
CA PRO A 88 -23.69 6.34 12.35
C PRO A 88 -23.38 5.77 10.96
N GLU A 89 -22.40 6.35 10.24
CA GLU A 89 -22.03 5.90 8.89
C GLU A 89 -21.55 4.46 8.83
N TYR A 90 -21.13 3.85 9.93
CA TYR A 90 -20.74 2.44 9.98
C TYR A 90 -21.92 1.49 9.86
N THR A 91 -23.13 1.93 10.18
CA THR A 91 -24.34 1.12 9.96
C THR A 91 -24.67 0.92 8.47
N LEU A 92 -24.09 1.76 7.59
CA LEU A 92 -24.25 1.61 6.14
C LEU A 92 -23.54 0.36 5.58
N ILE A 93 -22.56 -0.19 6.31
CA ILE A 93 -21.86 -1.43 5.94
C ILE A 93 -22.83 -2.63 6.00
N ASP A 94 -23.79 -2.59 6.90
CA ASP A 94 -24.73 -3.68 7.13
C ASP A 94 -25.79 -3.81 6.01
N LYS A 95 -25.81 -2.85 5.08
CA LYS A 95 -26.81 -2.80 4.01
C LYS A 95 -26.18 -2.84 2.63
N ILE A 96 -26.49 -3.89 1.88
CA ILE A 96 -26.18 -4.01 0.45
C ILE A 96 -27.17 -3.16 -0.36
N LEU A 97 -26.63 -2.44 -1.36
CA LEU A 97 -27.44 -1.69 -2.30
C LEU A 97 -28.32 -2.63 -3.13
N THR A 98 -29.62 -2.33 -3.20
CA THR A 98 -30.57 -3.08 -4.02
C THR A 98 -31.37 -2.16 -4.92
N ASN A 99 -31.81 -2.70 -6.05
CA ASN A 99 -32.72 -2.00 -6.93
C ASN A 99 -34.12 -1.86 -6.26
N LYS A 100 -34.66 -0.67 -6.26
CA LYS A 100 -35.96 -0.38 -5.61
C LYS A 100 -37.13 -1.24 -6.10
N ILE A 101 -37.14 -1.62 -7.37
CA ILE A 101 -38.26 -2.35 -7.98
C ILE A 101 -38.02 -3.85 -7.94
N THR A 102 -36.84 -4.31 -8.40
CA THR A 102 -36.57 -5.73 -8.57
C THR A 102 -35.93 -6.38 -7.33
N GLN A 103 -35.53 -5.60 -6.35
CA GLN A 103 -34.76 -6.03 -5.16
C GLN A 103 -33.46 -6.77 -5.50
N SER A 104 -33.00 -6.67 -6.75
CA SER A 104 -31.73 -7.25 -7.19
C SER A 104 -30.55 -6.51 -6.55
N THR A 105 -29.51 -7.24 -6.13
CA THR A 105 -28.25 -6.67 -5.65
C THR A 105 -27.40 -6.07 -6.77
N ARG A 106 -27.73 -6.43 -8.01
CA ARG A 106 -27.13 -5.83 -9.19
C ARG A 106 -27.92 -4.61 -9.61
N VAL A 107 -27.29 -3.45 -9.50
CA VAL A 107 -27.90 -2.15 -9.79
C VAL A 107 -27.09 -1.44 -10.87
N THR A 108 -27.73 -1.18 -12.02
CA THR A 108 -27.19 -0.32 -13.08
C THR A 108 -28.11 0.89 -13.20
N LEU A 109 -27.58 2.07 -13.08
CA LEU A 109 -28.31 3.32 -13.15
C LEU A 109 -27.51 4.35 -13.96
N THR A 110 -28.16 4.97 -14.94
CA THR A 110 -27.68 6.20 -15.55
C THR A 110 -28.31 7.36 -14.80
N GLY A 111 -27.51 8.10 -14.05
CA GLY A 111 -28.03 9.15 -13.18
C GLY A 111 -26.98 10.16 -12.80
N LYS A 112 -27.39 11.22 -12.13
CA LYS A 112 -26.54 12.17 -11.43
C LYS A 112 -26.15 11.59 -10.05
N LEU A 113 -25.16 12.18 -9.41
CA LEU A 113 -24.77 11.79 -8.05
C LEU A 113 -25.97 11.75 -7.10
N ARG A 114 -26.88 12.73 -7.20
CA ARG A 114 -28.11 12.80 -6.38
C ARG A 114 -29.00 11.57 -6.56
N ASP A 115 -29.18 11.07 -7.77
CA ASP A 115 -30.07 9.93 -8.06
C ASP A 115 -29.56 8.64 -7.38
N TRP A 116 -28.26 8.45 -7.41
CA TRP A 116 -27.60 7.34 -6.71
C TRP A 116 -27.77 7.46 -5.18
N LEU A 117 -27.58 8.66 -4.65
CA LEU A 117 -27.72 8.90 -3.22
C LEU A 117 -29.19 8.80 -2.74
N GLU A 118 -30.15 9.18 -3.55
CA GLU A 118 -31.57 8.96 -3.26
C GLU A 118 -31.92 7.47 -3.22
N LEU A 119 -31.33 6.67 -4.12
CA LEU A 119 -31.44 5.22 -4.08
C LEU A 119 -30.81 4.63 -2.82
N LEU A 120 -29.63 5.13 -2.41
CA LEU A 120 -28.95 4.73 -1.17
C LEU A 120 -29.85 5.06 0.03
N ILE A 121 -30.35 6.29 0.14
CA ILE A 121 -31.25 6.73 1.23
C ILE A 121 -32.47 5.84 1.33
N TRP A 122 -33.09 5.50 0.18
CA TRP A 122 -34.21 4.57 0.17
C TRP A 122 -33.83 3.18 0.70
N ASN A 123 -32.62 2.68 0.33
CA ASN A 123 -32.14 1.37 0.79
C ASN A 123 -31.92 1.32 2.30
N VAL A 124 -31.31 2.35 2.89
CA VAL A 124 -30.92 2.35 4.30
C VAL A 124 -32.06 2.70 5.26
N ASN A 125 -32.96 3.60 4.86
CA ASN A 125 -34.06 3.99 5.72
C ASN A 125 -35.13 2.88 5.84
N LYS A 126 -35.39 2.51 7.08
CA LYS A 126 -36.53 1.61 7.40
C LYS A 126 -37.81 2.40 7.38
N THR A 127 -38.64 2.08 6.41
CA THR A 127 -40.00 2.69 6.19
C THR A 127 -41.04 1.61 5.92
N ASP A 128 -42.31 1.99 5.87
CA ASP A 128 -43.36 1.07 5.51
C ASP A 128 -43.20 0.52 4.07
N ASP A 129 -42.62 1.35 3.17
CA ASP A 129 -42.31 0.98 1.79
C ASP A 129 -41.01 0.17 1.68
N ASN A 130 -40.12 0.25 2.67
CA ASN A 130 -38.88 -0.50 2.75
C ASN A 130 -38.66 -1.11 4.15
N PRO A 131 -39.34 -2.21 4.50
CA PRO A 131 -39.19 -2.86 5.78
C PRO A 131 -37.80 -3.49 5.99
N LEU A 132 -37.00 -3.65 4.92
CA LEU A 132 -35.65 -4.19 4.92
C LEU A 132 -34.58 -3.10 5.18
N GLY A 133 -34.95 -1.86 5.38
CA GLY A 133 -34.03 -0.80 5.83
C GLY A 133 -33.41 -1.14 7.19
N VAL A 134 -32.21 -0.66 7.44
CA VAL A 134 -31.43 -1.00 8.65
C VAL A 134 -31.49 0.09 9.72
N ASP A 135 -31.74 1.34 9.32
CA ASP A 135 -31.76 2.49 10.21
C ASP A 135 -32.90 3.46 9.83
N THR A 136 -33.01 4.58 10.51
CA THR A 136 -33.99 5.63 10.24
C THR A 136 -33.33 6.99 10.35
N GLY A 137 -33.85 7.97 9.57
CA GLY A 137 -33.41 9.37 9.68
C GLY A 137 -32.27 9.76 8.74
N TRP A 138 -31.79 8.87 7.88
CA TRP A 138 -30.83 9.21 6.86
C TRP A 138 -31.42 10.19 5.84
N GLN A 139 -30.66 11.25 5.54
CA GLN A 139 -31.06 12.31 4.62
C GLN A 139 -29.88 12.84 3.82
N LEU A 140 -30.20 13.50 2.71
CA LEU A 140 -29.22 14.20 1.89
C LEU A 140 -29.12 15.66 2.35
N GLY A 141 -27.89 16.13 2.55
CA GLY A 141 -27.59 17.54 2.75
C GLY A 141 -27.33 18.26 1.44
N ASN A 142 -26.25 19.03 1.39
CA ASN A 142 -25.82 19.68 0.16
C ASN A 142 -25.17 18.65 -0.77
N ILE A 143 -25.76 18.45 -1.94
CA ILE A 143 -25.26 17.57 -3.00
C ILE A 143 -25.06 18.43 -4.26
N PRO A 144 -23.84 18.46 -4.84
CA PRO A 144 -23.57 19.19 -6.07
C PRO A 144 -24.37 18.65 -7.23
N ASP A 145 -24.70 19.52 -8.17
CA ASP A 145 -25.25 19.09 -9.46
C ASP A 145 -24.12 18.53 -10.32
N THR A 146 -24.33 17.34 -10.89
CA THR A 146 -23.32 16.61 -11.66
C THR A 146 -23.85 16.23 -13.03
N GLU A 147 -22.96 15.84 -13.92
CA GLU A 147 -23.36 15.24 -15.20
C GLU A 147 -23.93 13.84 -14.98
N TYR A 148 -24.72 13.36 -15.96
CA TYR A 148 -25.21 11.98 -15.96
C TYR A 148 -24.06 11.01 -16.22
N MET A 149 -23.98 9.96 -15.42
CA MET A 149 -23.00 8.88 -15.55
C MET A 149 -23.70 7.53 -15.40
N THR A 150 -23.34 6.57 -16.25
CA THR A 150 -23.81 5.20 -16.12
C THR A 150 -22.85 4.43 -15.26
N LEU A 151 -23.27 4.06 -14.06
CA LEU A 151 -22.52 3.21 -13.15
C LEU A 151 -23.28 1.91 -12.92
N SER A 152 -22.57 0.88 -12.53
CA SER A 152 -23.14 -0.42 -12.24
C SER A 152 -22.38 -1.09 -11.10
N PHE A 153 -23.13 -1.58 -10.14
CA PHE A 153 -22.59 -2.24 -8.96
C PHE A 153 -23.31 -3.56 -8.72
N ASP A 154 -22.62 -4.55 -8.21
CA ASP A 154 -23.22 -5.83 -7.82
C ASP A 154 -22.75 -6.21 -6.42
N GLY A 155 -23.69 -6.28 -5.48
CA GLY A 155 -23.41 -6.66 -4.10
C GLY A 155 -22.64 -5.62 -3.27
N ILE A 156 -22.55 -4.37 -3.72
CA ILE A 156 -21.85 -3.31 -2.98
C ILE A 156 -22.65 -2.92 -1.73
N ASP A 157 -21.96 -2.74 -0.59
CA ASP A 157 -22.58 -2.15 0.59
C ASP A 157 -22.75 -0.63 0.44
N CYS A 158 -23.68 -0.06 1.20
CA CYS A 158 -24.01 1.36 1.08
C CYS A 158 -22.89 2.29 1.56
N ARG A 159 -21.97 1.82 2.43
CA ARG A 159 -20.81 2.61 2.87
C ARG A 159 -19.76 2.70 1.76
N SER A 160 -19.41 1.57 1.16
CA SER A 160 -18.51 1.49 0.02
C SER A 160 -19.04 2.28 -1.17
N LEU A 161 -20.36 2.25 -1.41
CA LEU A 161 -20.99 3.04 -2.46
C LEU A 161 -20.71 4.55 -2.32
N LEU A 162 -20.70 5.11 -1.10
CA LEU A 162 -20.36 6.53 -0.91
C LEU A 162 -18.96 6.85 -1.45
N SER A 163 -17.98 5.99 -1.19
CA SER A 163 -16.60 6.18 -1.64
C SER A 163 -16.46 6.01 -3.15
N GLU A 164 -17.16 5.02 -3.73
CA GLU A 164 -17.18 4.80 -5.18
C GLU A 164 -17.81 5.98 -5.94
N LEU A 165 -18.93 6.50 -5.44
CA LEU A 165 -19.57 7.68 -6.01
C LEU A 165 -18.68 8.93 -5.88
N ALA A 166 -17.98 9.09 -4.76
CA ALA A 166 -17.02 10.18 -4.57
C ALA A 166 -15.89 10.11 -5.60
N SER A 167 -15.36 8.92 -5.84
CA SER A 167 -14.31 8.67 -6.84
C SER A 167 -14.83 8.89 -8.26
N ALA A 168 -16.01 8.35 -8.61
CA ALA A 168 -16.57 8.42 -9.95
C ALA A 168 -16.90 9.87 -10.36
N TYR A 169 -17.52 10.62 -9.48
CA TYR A 169 -17.93 12.01 -9.76
C TYR A 169 -16.86 13.05 -9.41
N GLY A 170 -15.74 12.66 -8.76
CA GLY A 170 -14.64 13.57 -8.41
C GLY A 170 -14.94 14.50 -7.25
N TYR A 171 -15.69 14.05 -6.25
CA TYR A 171 -16.06 14.79 -5.06
C TYR A 171 -15.54 14.12 -3.79
N GLU A 172 -15.55 14.84 -2.69
CA GLU A 172 -15.34 14.29 -1.35
C GLU A 172 -16.66 14.34 -0.58
N TYR A 173 -16.86 13.39 0.36
CA TYR A 173 -18.06 13.37 1.21
C TYR A 173 -17.69 13.33 2.68
N TYR A 174 -18.61 13.81 3.49
CA TYR A 174 -18.63 13.59 4.92
C TYR A 174 -20.04 13.33 5.42
N VAL A 175 -20.14 12.67 6.55
CA VAL A 175 -21.41 12.38 7.20
C VAL A 175 -21.46 13.17 8.51
N HIS A 176 -22.52 13.93 8.69
CA HIS A 176 -22.78 14.60 9.94
C HIS A 176 -24.05 14.03 10.56
N ASP A 177 -23.91 13.28 11.64
CA ASP A 177 -24.94 12.40 12.20
C ASP A 177 -25.53 11.47 11.10
N HIS A 178 -26.75 11.67 10.64
CA HIS A 178 -27.40 10.89 9.58
C HIS A 178 -27.53 11.69 8.26
N THR A 179 -26.79 12.77 8.10
CA THR A 179 -26.83 13.62 6.91
C THR A 179 -25.59 13.43 6.05
N ILE A 180 -25.79 12.97 4.81
CA ILE A 180 -24.74 12.78 3.82
C ILE A 180 -24.53 14.07 3.02
N ILE A 181 -23.30 14.58 2.94
CA ILE A 181 -22.95 15.82 2.26
C ILE A 181 -21.77 15.55 1.33
N TYR A 182 -21.86 16.04 0.10
CA TYR A 182 -20.79 15.99 -0.89
C TYR A 182 -20.32 17.40 -1.24
N VAL A 183 -19.01 17.57 -1.35
CA VAL A 183 -18.36 18.83 -1.70
C VAL A 183 -17.20 18.55 -2.64
N SER A 184 -16.77 19.54 -3.43
CA SER A 184 -15.63 19.38 -4.33
C SER A 184 -14.36 18.98 -3.57
N ARG A 185 -14.17 19.56 -2.41
CA ARG A 185 -13.07 19.22 -1.49
C ARG A 185 -13.42 19.71 -0.08
N ILE A 186 -13.13 18.88 0.92
CA ILE A 186 -13.34 19.24 2.33
C ILE A 186 -12.17 20.10 2.77
N GLU A 187 -12.32 21.43 2.72
CA GLU A 187 -11.29 22.39 3.10
C GLU A 187 -11.89 23.57 3.87
N ASN A 188 -11.22 23.92 4.98
CA ASN A 188 -11.55 25.08 5.80
C ASN A 188 -10.29 25.91 6.05
N GLU A 189 -10.23 27.12 5.55
CA GLU A 189 -9.12 28.02 5.81
C GLU A 189 -9.12 28.50 7.27
N ARG A 190 -8.11 28.09 8.02
CA ARG A 190 -7.98 28.46 9.43
C ARG A 190 -6.99 29.60 9.70
N ASN A 191 -6.11 29.92 8.75
CA ASN A 191 -5.04 30.93 8.91
C ASN A 191 -4.19 30.70 10.18
N LEU A 192 -3.93 29.41 10.53
CA LEU A 192 -3.13 29.01 11.67
C LEU A 192 -1.77 28.53 11.19
N THR A 193 -0.71 29.03 11.84
CA THR A 193 0.65 28.58 11.58
C THR A 193 1.15 27.75 12.75
N PHE A 194 1.64 26.57 12.47
CA PHE A 194 2.25 25.67 13.41
C PHE A 194 3.73 25.57 13.12
N THR A 195 4.56 25.87 14.10
CA THR A 195 6.01 25.82 14.00
C THR A 195 6.56 24.80 14.99
N GLN A 196 7.54 24.02 14.56
CA GLN A 196 8.23 23.08 15.46
C GLN A 196 9.00 23.84 16.53
N GLY A 197 8.86 23.42 17.79
CA GLY A 197 9.56 23.96 18.94
C GLY A 197 8.69 24.70 19.94
N GLN A 198 9.30 25.14 21.02
CA GLN A 198 8.60 25.74 22.17
C GLN A 198 7.82 26.99 21.76
N GLY A 199 6.52 26.98 22.04
CA GLY A 199 5.62 28.10 21.73
C GLY A 199 5.14 28.13 20.27
N GLY A 200 5.61 27.27 19.41
CA GLY A 200 5.24 27.18 17.99
C GLY A 200 4.02 26.32 17.70
N GLY A 201 3.52 25.60 18.69
CA GLY A 201 2.30 24.79 18.58
C GLY A 201 2.52 23.33 18.24
N LEU A 202 3.75 22.88 17.93
CA LEU A 202 4.07 21.47 17.65
C LEU A 202 5.12 20.96 18.64
N TYR A 203 4.83 19.81 19.26
CA TYR A 203 5.81 19.04 20.03
C TYR A 203 6.72 18.24 19.11
N GLU A 204 6.12 17.52 18.16
CA GLU A 204 6.83 16.65 17.24
C GLU A 204 6.24 16.75 15.83
N VAL A 205 7.10 16.61 14.84
CA VAL A 205 6.74 16.53 13.42
C VAL A 205 7.51 15.39 12.80
N GLU A 206 6.79 14.41 12.30
CA GLU A 206 7.35 13.33 11.54
C GLU A 206 6.92 13.46 10.08
N GLN A 207 7.86 13.36 9.15
CA GLN A 207 7.56 13.28 7.72
C GLN A 207 7.68 11.83 7.30
N SER A 208 6.57 11.25 6.91
CA SER A 208 6.54 9.92 6.30
C SER A 208 6.94 10.01 4.83
N ASN A 209 7.72 9.04 4.37
CA ASN A 209 8.01 8.90 2.96
C ASN A 209 6.73 8.46 2.25
N VAL A 210 6.28 9.25 1.30
CA VAL A 210 5.15 8.88 0.46
C VAL A 210 5.72 8.34 -0.84
N ASP A 211 5.11 7.29 -1.34
CA ASP A 211 5.55 6.58 -2.53
C ASP A 211 5.84 7.55 -3.68
N SER A 212 7.10 7.64 -4.05
CA SER A 212 7.57 8.54 -5.12
C SER A 212 7.09 8.13 -6.52
N GLY A 213 6.45 6.96 -6.62
CA GLY A 213 5.88 6.44 -7.87
C GLY A 213 4.63 7.16 -8.35
N ASP A 214 3.99 7.94 -7.48
CA ASP A 214 2.70 8.55 -7.77
C ASP A 214 2.74 10.01 -8.24
N VAL A 215 3.90 10.65 -8.28
CA VAL A 215 4.03 12.00 -8.87
C VAL A 215 4.12 11.86 -10.38
N THR A 216 3.17 12.46 -11.09
CA THR A 216 3.16 12.49 -12.56
C THR A 216 3.41 13.91 -13.06
N THR A 217 4.44 14.11 -13.85
CA THR A 217 4.78 15.44 -14.41
C THR A 217 4.48 15.56 -15.90
N ARG A 218 4.24 14.43 -16.58
CA ARG A 218 3.79 14.38 -17.95
C ARG A 218 2.66 13.36 -18.08
N VAL A 219 1.51 13.77 -18.60
CA VAL A 219 0.36 12.91 -18.81
C VAL A 219 0.03 12.80 -20.28
N TYR A 220 -0.27 11.58 -20.74
CA TYR A 220 -0.82 11.26 -22.05
C TYR A 220 -2.32 10.98 -21.85
N PRO A 221 -3.17 12.02 -21.92
CA PRO A 221 -4.60 11.85 -21.73
C PRO A 221 -5.24 11.34 -23.00
N VAL A 222 -6.08 10.33 -22.86
CA VAL A 222 -6.93 9.82 -23.93
C VAL A 222 -8.38 9.76 -23.46
N GLY A 223 -9.29 10.02 -24.36
CA GLY A 223 -10.74 9.93 -24.10
C GLY A 223 -11.30 8.55 -24.42
N GLY A 224 -12.63 8.48 -24.52
CA GLY A 224 -13.35 7.28 -24.92
C GLY A 224 -13.29 7.02 -26.42
N THR A 225 -13.77 5.85 -26.82
CA THR A 225 -13.86 5.39 -28.21
C THR A 225 -15.22 5.66 -28.87
N LYS A 226 -16.24 6.02 -28.06
CA LYS A 226 -17.58 6.24 -28.55
C LYS A 226 -17.65 7.40 -29.55
N ASN A 227 -18.42 7.22 -30.61
CA ASN A 227 -18.63 8.23 -31.66
C ASN A 227 -17.34 8.66 -32.42
N MET A 228 -16.30 7.83 -32.36
CA MET A 228 -15.06 7.99 -33.11
C MET A 228 -15.13 7.16 -34.39
N ALA A 229 -14.66 7.71 -35.51
CA ALA A 229 -14.60 6.94 -36.76
C ALA A 229 -13.42 5.94 -36.72
N PRO A 230 -13.54 4.78 -37.40
CA PRO A 230 -12.43 3.86 -37.55
C PRO A 230 -11.20 4.54 -38.14
N GLY A 231 -10.06 4.42 -37.46
CA GLY A 231 -8.79 5.05 -37.85
C GLY A 231 -8.62 6.48 -37.35
N GLU A 232 -9.54 7.05 -36.58
CA GLU A 232 -9.39 8.29 -35.85
C GLU A 232 -8.92 8.01 -34.40
N GLY A 233 -8.16 8.95 -33.82
CA GLY A 233 -7.66 8.83 -32.46
C GLY A 233 -6.31 8.11 -32.35
N ASP A 234 -6.09 7.43 -31.23
CA ASP A 234 -4.92 6.57 -31.03
C ASP A 234 -5.10 5.18 -31.70
N GLU A 235 -4.14 4.28 -31.50
CA GLU A 235 -4.18 2.93 -32.07
C GLU A 235 -5.41 2.10 -31.59
N GLU A 236 -6.00 2.48 -30.46
CA GLU A 236 -7.22 1.88 -29.90
C GLU A 236 -8.49 2.62 -30.34
N GLY A 237 -8.38 3.68 -31.17
CA GLY A 237 -9.50 4.52 -31.59
C GLY A 237 -9.98 5.50 -30.51
N ARG A 238 -9.16 5.83 -29.52
CA ARG A 238 -9.49 6.75 -28.43
C ARG A 238 -9.27 8.19 -28.83
N LEU A 239 -10.12 9.07 -28.34
CA LEU A 239 -9.96 10.52 -28.52
C LEU A 239 -8.62 10.98 -27.95
N MET A 240 -7.85 11.75 -28.72
CA MET A 240 -6.54 12.28 -28.31
C MET A 240 -6.49 13.80 -28.36
N LEU A 241 -5.61 14.38 -27.54
CA LEU A 241 -5.21 15.77 -27.69
C LEU A 241 -4.28 15.94 -28.91
N PRO A 242 -4.38 17.08 -29.64
CA PRO A 242 -3.45 17.40 -30.72
C PRO A 242 -1.98 17.44 -30.28
N GLU A 243 -1.71 17.94 -29.08
CA GLU A 243 -0.39 18.02 -28.44
C GLU A 243 0.12 16.69 -27.90
N LYS A 244 -0.72 15.65 -27.88
CA LYS A 244 -0.49 14.29 -27.38
C LYS A 244 -0.28 14.17 -25.87
N TYR A 245 0.40 15.10 -25.23
CA TYR A 245 0.65 15.08 -23.78
C TYR A 245 0.59 16.50 -23.19
N LEU A 246 0.43 16.56 -21.88
CA LEU A 246 0.52 17.77 -21.07
C LEU A 246 1.63 17.62 -20.03
N GLU A 247 2.27 18.73 -19.68
CA GLU A 247 3.40 18.75 -18.72
C GLU A 247 3.18 19.77 -17.61
N ASN A 248 3.62 19.41 -16.40
CA ASN A 248 3.71 20.31 -15.26
C ASN A 248 4.94 19.95 -14.41
N PHE A 249 5.98 20.78 -14.49
CA PHE A 249 7.24 20.64 -13.75
C PHE A 249 7.36 21.64 -12.58
N SER A 250 6.25 22.13 -12.04
CA SER A 250 6.26 23.17 -11.01
C SER A 250 7.03 22.79 -9.74
N GLU A 251 7.05 21.52 -9.37
CA GLU A 251 7.69 21.05 -8.12
C GLU A 251 8.88 20.10 -8.32
N THR A 252 9.07 19.56 -9.51
CA THR A 252 10.18 18.63 -9.81
C THR A 252 10.60 18.71 -11.27
N ASN A 253 11.91 18.62 -11.53
CA ASN A 253 12.48 18.60 -12.89
C ASN A 253 12.53 17.18 -13.49
N ARG A 254 12.03 16.17 -12.77
CA ARG A 254 12.02 14.80 -13.24
C ARG A 254 10.78 14.55 -14.08
N ALA A 255 10.96 14.08 -15.32
CA ALA A 255 9.85 13.63 -16.15
C ALA A 255 9.36 12.26 -15.66
N VAL A 256 8.13 12.23 -15.16
CA VAL A 256 7.43 11.00 -14.78
C VAL A 256 6.16 10.94 -15.63
N GLU A 257 6.07 9.93 -16.47
CA GLU A 257 5.06 9.83 -17.52
C GLU A 257 3.96 8.85 -17.14
N LYS A 258 2.70 9.18 -17.47
CA LYS A 258 1.55 8.30 -17.27
C LYS A 258 0.52 8.47 -18.37
N LYS A 259 -0.03 7.37 -18.90
CA LYS A 259 -1.24 7.39 -19.75
C LYS A 259 -2.47 7.33 -18.83
N ILE A 260 -3.43 8.24 -19.06
CA ILE A 260 -4.70 8.28 -18.32
C ILE A 260 -5.84 8.25 -19.33
N VAL A 261 -6.84 7.43 -19.01
CA VAL A 261 -8.04 7.25 -19.82
C VAL A 261 -9.21 7.97 -19.15
N PHE A 262 -9.82 8.89 -19.87
CA PHE A 262 -11.08 9.55 -19.50
C PHE A 262 -12.19 9.02 -20.43
N ASP A 263 -12.64 7.82 -20.17
CA ASP A 263 -13.54 7.08 -21.07
C ASP A 263 -14.93 7.73 -21.23
N ASP A 264 -15.30 8.58 -20.29
CA ASP A 264 -16.51 9.41 -20.30
C ASP A 264 -16.43 10.59 -21.30
N ILE A 265 -15.24 10.95 -21.76
CA ILE A 265 -15.03 12.08 -22.67
C ILE A 265 -14.85 11.57 -24.09
N HIS A 266 -15.89 11.75 -24.88
CA HIS A 266 -15.93 11.43 -26.32
C HIS A 266 -16.82 12.44 -27.04
N PRO A 267 -16.76 12.55 -28.38
CA PRO A 267 -17.70 13.37 -29.11
C PRO A 267 -19.13 12.98 -28.77
N SER A 268 -19.94 13.90 -28.28
CA SER A 268 -21.31 13.63 -27.85
C SER A 268 -22.26 14.74 -28.27
N PHE A 269 -23.50 14.33 -28.56
CA PHE A 269 -24.65 15.21 -28.78
C PHE A 269 -25.66 14.88 -27.72
N THR A 270 -26.20 15.89 -27.04
CA THR A 270 -27.34 15.72 -26.12
C THR A 270 -28.53 16.47 -26.73
N GLY A 271 -29.60 15.77 -26.93
CA GLY A 271 -30.86 16.30 -27.44
C GLY A 271 -32.02 16.13 -26.47
N PHE A 272 -33.13 16.80 -26.76
CA PHE A 272 -34.32 16.72 -25.96
C PHE A 272 -35.49 16.11 -26.82
N VAL A 273 -36.31 15.29 -26.15
CA VAL A 273 -37.51 14.75 -26.76
C VAL A 273 -38.53 15.86 -26.91
N GLU A 274 -38.90 16.16 -28.15
CA GLU A 274 -39.99 17.10 -28.48
C GLU A 274 -41.17 16.36 -29.06
N ASN A 275 -42.35 16.78 -28.67
CA ASN A 275 -43.65 16.30 -29.23
C ASN A 275 -43.68 14.77 -29.43
N PRO A 276 -43.56 13.96 -28.37
CA PRO A 276 -43.74 12.53 -28.51
C PRO A 276 -45.13 12.25 -29.08
N THR A 277 -45.18 11.61 -30.23
CA THR A 277 -46.41 11.38 -31.00
C THR A 277 -46.59 9.90 -31.30
N GLY A 278 -47.84 9.53 -31.57
CA GLY A 278 -48.20 8.20 -32.02
C GLY A 278 -48.80 7.32 -30.93
N GLU A 279 -49.81 6.56 -31.32
CA GLU A 279 -50.46 5.55 -30.46
C GLU A 279 -49.52 4.47 -29.97
N ASN A 280 -48.29 4.40 -30.54
CA ASN A 280 -47.30 3.37 -30.30
C ASN A 280 -46.16 3.81 -29.35
N TYR A 281 -46.19 5.03 -28.81
CA TYR A 281 -45.20 5.57 -27.85
C TYR A 281 -43.73 5.59 -28.35
N ARG A 282 -43.46 5.47 -29.66
CA ARG A 282 -42.13 5.28 -30.25
C ARG A 282 -41.59 6.49 -30.97
N GLU A 283 -42.44 7.47 -31.32
CA GLU A 283 -42.07 8.55 -32.22
C GLU A 283 -41.93 9.88 -31.49
N PHE A 284 -40.89 10.62 -31.82
CA PHE A 284 -40.67 11.98 -31.33
C PHE A 284 -39.82 12.79 -32.31
N ILE A 285 -39.78 14.08 -32.09
CA ILE A 285 -39.01 15.04 -32.89
C ILE A 285 -37.88 15.59 -32.02
N CYS A 286 -36.74 15.87 -32.65
CA CYS A 286 -35.66 16.67 -32.06
C CYS A 286 -35.11 17.62 -33.13
N ARG A 287 -35.46 18.90 -33.01
CA ARG A 287 -35.07 19.92 -33.99
C ARG A 287 -33.61 20.38 -33.84
N ASP A 288 -33.03 20.13 -32.66
CA ASP A 288 -31.66 20.52 -32.37
C ASP A 288 -30.62 19.66 -33.11
N ILE A 289 -31.02 18.55 -33.74
CA ILE A 289 -30.13 17.73 -34.55
C ILE A 289 -29.82 18.47 -35.86
N ASP A 290 -28.62 19.01 -35.96
CA ASP A 290 -28.11 19.81 -37.08
C ASP A 290 -27.42 18.99 -38.18
N PHE A 291 -27.37 17.66 -38.02
CA PHE A 291 -26.71 16.71 -38.92
C PHE A 291 -27.70 15.64 -39.45
N ASN A 292 -27.27 14.90 -40.46
CA ASN A 292 -27.98 13.75 -40.98
C ASN A 292 -27.43 12.45 -40.39
N ILE A 293 -28.18 11.78 -39.54
CA ILE A 293 -27.74 10.58 -38.80
C ILE A 293 -27.38 9.43 -39.75
N ASP A 294 -28.18 9.23 -40.84
CA ASP A 294 -27.96 8.13 -41.79
C ASP A 294 -26.61 8.23 -42.52
N GLU A 295 -26.08 9.45 -42.70
CA GLU A 295 -24.77 9.68 -43.32
C GLU A 295 -23.61 9.51 -42.34
N LEU A 296 -23.89 9.59 -41.04
CA LEU A 296 -22.88 9.60 -39.99
C LEU A 296 -22.90 8.34 -39.14
N ALA A 297 -23.83 7.41 -39.36
CA ALA A 297 -23.89 6.15 -38.63
C ALA A 297 -22.64 5.31 -38.90
N ILE A 298 -22.08 4.73 -37.83
CA ILE A 298 -20.90 3.85 -37.87
C ILE A 298 -21.45 2.40 -37.96
N GLY A 299 -21.64 1.90 -39.18
CA GLY A 299 -22.23 0.58 -39.40
C GLY A 299 -23.68 0.53 -38.87
N ASP A 300 -24.10 -0.63 -38.42
CA ASP A 300 -25.46 -0.86 -37.85
C ASP A 300 -25.52 -0.58 -36.34
N ASP A 301 -24.51 0.06 -35.76
CA ASP A 301 -24.35 0.22 -34.30
C ASP A 301 -24.94 1.55 -33.77
N ALA A 302 -25.60 2.36 -34.58
CA ALA A 302 -26.19 3.61 -34.15
C ALA A 302 -27.33 3.37 -33.13
N ARG A 303 -27.20 3.95 -31.93
CA ARG A 303 -28.16 3.82 -30.84
C ARG A 303 -28.49 5.15 -30.20
N ILE A 304 -29.71 5.27 -29.69
CA ILE A 304 -30.16 6.38 -28.87
C ILE A 304 -30.25 5.91 -27.41
N ASN A 305 -29.63 6.66 -26.50
CA ASN A 305 -29.62 6.34 -25.07
C ASN A 305 -30.37 7.45 -24.32
N PHE A 306 -31.40 7.09 -23.56
CA PHE A 306 -32.14 8.04 -22.74
C PHE A 306 -31.45 8.28 -21.40
N LEU A 307 -31.24 9.55 -21.08
CA LEU A 307 -30.59 10.00 -19.84
C LEU A 307 -31.60 10.31 -18.74
N THR A 308 -32.87 10.64 -19.13
CA THR A 308 -33.93 10.98 -18.18
C THR A 308 -35.26 10.33 -18.61
N GLY A 309 -36.29 10.37 -17.74
CA GLY A 309 -37.65 9.89 -17.99
C GLY A 309 -37.83 8.39 -17.76
N ASP A 310 -38.99 7.88 -18.20
CA ASP A 310 -39.41 6.48 -17.97
C ASP A 310 -38.47 5.46 -18.69
N LEU A 311 -37.72 5.91 -19.70
CA LEU A 311 -36.78 5.10 -20.48
C LEU A 311 -35.33 5.36 -20.09
N MET A 312 -35.10 6.05 -18.99
CA MET A 312 -33.72 6.38 -18.50
C MET A 312 -32.87 5.11 -18.41
N GLY A 313 -31.64 5.21 -18.91
CA GLY A 313 -30.63 4.12 -18.90
C GLY A 313 -30.90 3.05 -19.97
N LYS A 314 -31.92 3.19 -20.81
CA LYS A 314 -32.20 2.28 -21.92
C LYS A 314 -31.60 2.79 -23.22
N SER A 315 -31.10 1.86 -24.04
CA SER A 315 -30.49 2.10 -25.34
C SER A 315 -31.35 1.46 -26.41
N PHE A 316 -31.76 2.23 -27.40
CA PHE A 316 -32.67 1.74 -28.46
C PHE A 316 -32.01 1.84 -29.82
N GLU A 317 -32.33 0.89 -30.71
CA GLU A 317 -32.24 1.06 -32.14
C GLU A 317 -33.32 1.99 -32.60
N PHE A 318 -33.12 2.74 -33.66
CA PHE A 318 -34.07 3.71 -34.13
C PHE A 318 -34.02 3.89 -35.64
N LYS A 319 -35.09 4.47 -36.20
CA LYS A 319 -35.12 4.97 -37.58
C LYS A 319 -35.15 6.48 -37.57
N TRP A 320 -34.40 7.09 -38.52
CA TRP A 320 -34.28 8.52 -38.67
C TRP A 320 -35.00 9.04 -39.90
N ASP A 321 -35.76 10.12 -39.76
CA ASP A 321 -36.30 10.91 -40.86
C ASP A 321 -35.72 12.32 -40.81
N ASN A 322 -34.70 12.56 -41.64
CA ASN A 322 -33.99 13.82 -41.66
C ASN A 322 -34.87 15.00 -42.06
N SER A 323 -35.91 14.76 -42.90
CA SER A 323 -36.79 15.84 -43.40
C SER A 323 -37.70 16.40 -42.32
N ASN A 324 -38.16 15.53 -41.44
CA ASN A 324 -39.07 15.88 -40.35
C ASN A 324 -38.35 15.97 -39.00
N LYS A 325 -37.02 15.72 -38.94
CA LYS A 325 -36.23 15.59 -37.72
C LYS A 325 -36.86 14.63 -36.72
N LYS A 326 -37.44 13.51 -37.23
CA LYS A 326 -38.19 12.55 -36.48
C LYS A 326 -37.43 11.28 -36.23
N ILE A 327 -37.45 10.83 -34.98
CA ILE A 327 -36.90 9.57 -34.52
C ILE A 327 -38.03 8.59 -34.20
N THR A 328 -37.92 7.35 -34.68
CA THR A 328 -38.82 6.25 -34.37
C THR A 328 -38.07 5.12 -33.73
N LEU A 329 -38.30 4.87 -32.44
CA LEU A 329 -37.65 3.81 -31.67
C LEU A 329 -38.09 2.41 -32.16
N ILE A 330 -37.16 1.46 -32.13
CA ILE A 330 -37.46 0.05 -32.37
C ILE A 330 -37.79 -0.60 -31.01
N TYR A 331 -38.84 -1.39 -30.97
CA TYR A 331 -39.25 -2.11 -29.76
C TYR A 331 -38.13 -3.06 -29.30
N GLN A 332 -37.93 -3.13 -28.00
CA GLN A 332 -37.07 -4.12 -27.35
C GLN A 332 -37.72 -4.67 -26.09
N GLU A 333 -37.30 -5.82 -25.63
CA GLU A 333 -37.75 -6.37 -24.36
C GLU A 333 -37.25 -5.54 -23.19
N ASP A 334 -38.07 -5.36 -22.17
CA ASP A 334 -37.63 -4.74 -20.91
C ASP A 334 -36.93 -5.78 -20.05
N GLU A 335 -35.60 -5.83 -20.13
CA GLU A 335 -34.76 -6.77 -19.40
C GLU A 335 -34.96 -6.73 -17.87
N LEU A 336 -35.44 -5.61 -17.32
CA LEU A 336 -35.71 -5.43 -15.90
C LEU A 336 -37.11 -5.90 -15.49
N ALA A 337 -37.98 -6.19 -16.45
CA ALA A 337 -39.32 -6.71 -16.16
C ALA A 337 -39.29 -8.24 -15.97
N PRO A 338 -40.14 -8.79 -15.10
CA PRO A 338 -40.29 -10.23 -14.98
C PRO A 338 -40.78 -10.85 -16.28
N ILE A 339 -40.35 -12.10 -16.53
CA ILE A 339 -40.87 -12.88 -17.66
C ILE A 339 -42.33 -13.22 -17.38
N ASP A 340 -43.22 -12.91 -18.32
CA ASP A 340 -44.61 -13.30 -18.25
C ASP A 340 -44.73 -14.83 -18.34
N PRO A 341 -45.33 -15.50 -17.35
CA PRO A 341 -45.46 -16.97 -17.35
C PRO A 341 -46.26 -17.52 -18.52
N GLU A 342 -47.21 -16.73 -19.08
CA GLU A 342 -48.08 -17.16 -20.16
C GLU A 342 -47.41 -17.04 -21.53
N THR A 343 -46.69 -15.93 -21.76
CA THR A 343 -46.08 -15.63 -23.07
C THR A 343 -44.64 -16.09 -23.16
N GLN A 344 -44.01 -16.46 -22.03
CA GLN A 344 -42.59 -16.79 -21.93
C GLN A 344 -41.66 -15.69 -22.46
N SER A 345 -42.16 -14.44 -22.49
CA SER A 345 -41.43 -13.26 -22.97
C SER A 345 -41.54 -12.11 -21.97
N ARG A 346 -40.63 -11.14 -22.08
CA ARG A 346 -40.73 -9.90 -21.33
C ARG A 346 -41.56 -8.86 -22.06
N PRO A 347 -42.20 -7.92 -21.34
CA PRO A 347 -42.94 -6.85 -21.98
C PRO A 347 -42.00 -6.00 -22.87
N LEU A 348 -42.54 -5.58 -24.00
CA LEU A 348 -41.83 -4.70 -24.93
C LEU A 348 -41.91 -3.24 -24.46
N ILE A 349 -40.84 -2.49 -24.65
CA ILE A 349 -40.74 -1.05 -24.43
C ILE A 349 -40.30 -0.34 -25.72
N PRO A 350 -40.76 0.91 -25.99
CA PRO A 350 -41.71 1.73 -25.19
C PRO A 350 -43.11 1.13 -25.14
N SER A 351 -43.84 1.40 -24.06
CA SER A 351 -45.19 0.88 -23.82
C SER A 351 -46.05 1.94 -23.11
N ALA A 352 -47.33 1.65 -22.91
CA ALA A 352 -48.20 2.55 -22.15
C ALA A 352 -47.72 2.84 -20.72
N ALA A 353 -47.00 1.88 -20.12
CA ALA A 353 -46.46 2.03 -18.76
C ALA A 353 -45.10 2.74 -18.72
N LYS A 354 -44.27 2.59 -19.78
CA LYS A 354 -42.94 3.19 -19.89
C LYS A 354 -42.77 3.82 -21.27
N HIS A 355 -42.93 5.12 -21.35
CA HIS A 355 -42.89 5.86 -22.61
C HIS A 355 -42.35 7.27 -22.45
N LEU A 356 -42.06 7.92 -23.57
CA LEU A 356 -41.61 9.30 -23.65
C LEU A 356 -42.79 10.26 -23.39
N ARG A 357 -42.54 11.29 -22.56
CA ARG A 357 -43.53 12.31 -22.19
C ARG A 357 -43.24 13.68 -22.78
N GLY A 358 -42.00 13.89 -23.25
CA GLY A 358 -41.47 15.14 -23.75
C GLY A 358 -40.59 15.85 -22.72
N GLY A 359 -39.44 16.33 -23.17
CA GLY A 359 -38.42 16.96 -22.38
C GLY A 359 -37.33 16.02 -21.86
N GLU A 360 -37.45 14.71 -22.13
CA GLU A 360 -36.40 13.76 -21.77
C GLU A 360 -35.14 14.06 -22.55
N GLU A 361 -34.02 13.94 -21.85
CA GLU A 361 -32.69 14.06 -22.43
C GLU A 361 -32.22 12.73 -23.00
N PHE A 362 -31.56 12.78 -24.16
CA PHE A 362 -30.92 11.62 -24.77
C PHE A 362 -29.59 11.96 -25.44
N ASN A 363 -28.79 10.97 -25.66
CA ASN A 363 -27.57 11.06 -26.47
C ASN A 363 -27.52 9.93 -27.52
N PHE A 364 -26.57 10.07 -28.45
CA PHE A 364 -26.30 9.04 -29.44
C PHE A 364 -24.96 8.34 -29.19
N THR A 365 -24.90 7.06 -29.52
CA THR A 365 -23.70 6.26 -29.66
C THR A 365 -23.68 5.58 -31.02
N GLY A 366 -22.47 5.28 -31.54
CA GLY A 366 -22.33 4.68 -32.85
C GLY A 366 -22.56 5.67 -34.02
N ILE A 367 -22.43 6.99 -33.78
CA ILE A 367 -22.59 8.05 -34.78
C ILE A 367 -21.30 8.86 -34.83
N ARG A 368 -20.71 9.00 -36.03
CA ARG A 368 -19.56 9.89 -36.25
C ARG A 368 -20.05 11.33 -36.22
N LEU A 369 -19.87 12.00 -35.10
CA LEU A 369 -20.23 13.40 -34.97
C LEU A 369 -19.22 14.33 -35.68
N GLY A 370 -19.71 15.48 -36.15
CA GLY A 370 -18.90 16.47 -36.87
C GLY A 370 -17.78 17.07 -36.03
N GLU A 371 -16.88 17.80 -36.70
CA GLU A 371 -15.66 18.35 -36.10
C GLU A 371 -15.94 19.28 -34.90
N SER A 372 -17.08 19.99 -34.88
CA SER A 372 -17.47 20.84 -33.75
C SER A 372 -17.61 20.05 -32.43
N TYR A 373 -18.26 18.89 -32.47
CA TYR A 373 -18.45 18.00 -31.33
C TYR A 373 -17.12 17.38 -30.89
N LYS A 374 -16.26 17.03 -31.86
CA LYS A 374 -14.93 16.51 -31.58
C LYS A 374 -14.05 17.56 -30.89
N GLN A 375 -14.06 18.81 -31.36
CA GLN A 375 -13.34 19.90 -30.73
C GLN A 375 -13.85 20.24 -29.33
N ALA A 376 -15.15 20.17 -29.11
CA ALA A 376 -15.74 20.31 -27.79
C ALA A 376 -15.24 19.22 -26.83
N ALA A 377 -15.22 17.96 -27.28
CA ALA A 377 -14.70 16.84 -26.51
C ALA A 377 -13.18 16.96 -26.24
N ILE A 378 -12.38 17.40 -27.21
CA ILE A 378 -10.95 17.68 -27.04
C ILE A 378 -10.73 18.78 -25.99
N SER A 379 -11.54 19.85 -26.02
CA SER A 379 -11.45 20.92 -25.02
C SER A 379 -11.74 20.42 -23.62
N LYS A 380 -12.79 19.61 -23.46
CA LYS A 380 -13.17 18.98 -22.19
C LYS A 380 -12.08 18.01 -21.71
N LEU A 381 -11.51 17.22 -22.61
CA LEU A 381 -10.39 16.32 -22.30
C LEU A 381 -9.17 17.08 -21.81
N ARG A 382 -8.84 18.21 -22.47
CA ARG A 382 -7.72 19.07 -22.06
C ARG A 382 -7.95 19.67 -20.69
N GLU A 383 -9.15 20.19 -20.42
CA GLU A 383 -9.51 20.76 -19.12
C GLU A 383 -9.35 19.72 -18.00
N LYS A 384 -10.03 18.57 -18.11
CA LYS A 384 -9.92 17.49 -17.12
C LYS A 384 -8.48 16.98 -16.95
N ALA A 385 -7.76 16.83 -18.03
CA ALA A 385 -6.36 16.38 -17.98
C ALA A 385 -5.44 17.41 -17.33
N THR A 386 -5.70 18.70 -17.53
CA THR A 386 -4.94 19.79 -16.89
C THR A 386 -5.19 19.80 -15.39
N ASP A 387 -6.45 19.69 -14.97
CA ASP A 387 -6.82 19.64 -13.55
C ASP A 387 -6.23 18.39 -12.87
N TRP A 388 -6.34 17.24 -13.54
CA TRP A 388 -5.74 16.01 -13.05
C TRP A 388 -4.21 16.13 -12.89
N LEU A 389 -3.53 16.72 -13.88
CA LEU A 389 -2.08 16.91 -13.85
C LEU A 389 -1.66 17.93 -12.80
N ALA A 390 -2.42 19.01 -12.63
CA ALA A 390 -2.15 20.03 -11.60
C ALA A 390 -2.17 19.41 -10.19
N PHE A 391 -3.06 18.47 -9.95
CA PHE A 391 -3.13 17.74 -8.68
C PHE A 391 -2.01 16.69 -8.54
N ASN A 392 -1.78 15.88 -9.59
CA ASN A 392 -0.86 14.74 -9.52
C ASN A 392 0.61 15.09 -9.79
N SER A 393 0.92 16.32 -10.22
CA SER A 393 2.31 16.82 -10.35
C SER A 393 2.88 17.35 -9.05
N GLN A 394 2.05 17.56 -8.03
CA GLN A 394 2.50 18.02 -6.71
C GLN A 394 3.24 16.90 -5.99
N LYS A 395 4.34 17.24 -5.31
CA LYS A 395 5.00 16.30 -4.41
C LYS A 395 4.03 15.90 -3.31
N ARG A 396 3.74 14.61 -3.24
CA ARG A 396 2.93 14.07 -2.17
C ARG A 396 3.72 14.14 -0.87
N VAL A 397 3.19 14.85 0.09
CA VAL A 397 3.78 14.99 1.42
C VAL A 397 2.76 14.60 2.47
N LYS A 398 3.24 13.88 3.46
CA LYS A 398 2.48 13.48 4.63
C LYS A 398 3.30 13.77 5.86
N PHE A 399 2.75 14.54 6.77
CA PHE A 399 3.35 14.77 8.08
C PHE A 399 2.39 14.28 9.15
N THR A 400 2.95 13.65 10.17
CA THR A 400 2.27 13.40 11.44
C THR A 400 2.70 14.47 12.42
N LEU A 401 1.74 15.15 12.99
CA LEU A 401 1.95 16.30 13.88
C LEU A 401 1.43 15.97 15.27
N ASP A 402 2.29 16.06 16.28
CA ASP A 402 1.86 16.06 17.68
C ASP A 402 1.68 17.52 18.15
N VAL A 403 0.42 17.90 18.34
CA VAL A 403 0.01 19.29 18.50
C VAL A 403 0.00 19.68 19.99
N ASP A 404 0.56 20.84 20.31
CA ASP A 404 0.47 21.40 21.67
C ASP A 404 -0.99 21.77 22.01
N TYR A 405 -1.62 20.98 22.88
CA TYR A 405 -3.00 21.17 23.31
C TYR A 405 -3.21 22.55 24.01
N ARG A 406 -2.16 23.10 24.63
CA ARG A 406 -2.23 24.43 25.29
C ARG A 406 -2.30 25.55 24.26
N TYR A 407 -1.56 25.39 23.16
CA TYR A 407 -1.63 26.29 22.01
C TYR A 407 -3.02 26.22 21.39
N MET A 408 -3.55 25.01 21.16
CA MET A 408 -4.86 24.81 20.56
C MET A 408 -6.02 25.27 21.39
N ARG A 409 -5.94 25.17 22.72
CA ARG A 409 -6.98 25.68 23.63
C ARG A 409 -7.28 27.17 23.44
N LYS A 410 -6.30 27.94 22.97
CA LYS A 410 -6.43 29.37 22.68
C LYS A 410 -6.95 29.66 21.26
N LYS A 411 -6.86 28.71 20.34
CA LYS A 411 -7.12 28.89 18.90
C LYS A 411 -8.38 28.18 18.40
N GLY A 412 -9.10 27.48 19.26
CA GLY A 412 -10.18 26.55 18.87
C GLY A 412 -9.63 25.19 18.48
N GLY A 413 -10.47 24.18 18.31
CA GLY A 413 -10.05 22.86 17.89
C GLY A 413 -9.49 22.83 16.47
N LEU A 414 -8.85 21.72 16.09
CA LEU A 414 -8.55 21.37 14.71
C LEU A 414 -9.46 20.21 14.29
N GLU A 415 -9.91 20.27 13.05
CA GLU A 415 -10.80 19.29 12.46
C GLU A 415 -10.24 18.81 11.11
N CYS A 416 -10.71 17.67 10.64
CA CYS A 416 -10.39 17.22 9.30
C CYS A 416 -10.88 18.25 8.27
N GLY A 417 -10.05 18.52 7.27
CA GLY A 417 -10.30 19.55 6.26
C GLY A 417 -9.68 20.92 6.59
N ASP A 418 -9.26 21.17 7.82
CA ASP A 418 -8.61 22.44 8.15
C ASP A 418 -7.30 22.60 7.38
N LEU A 419 -7.15 23.75 6.69
CA LEU A 419 -5.92 24.19 6.06
C LEU A 419 -5.07 24.94 7.07
N ILE A 420 -3.89 24.42 7.34
CA ILE A 420 -2.92 25.00 8.28
C ILE A 420 -1.56 25.19 7.62
N THR A 421 -0.80 26.16 8.09
CA THR A 421 0.60 26.31 7.69
C THR A 421 1.49 25.51 8.64
N VAL A 422 2.22 24.55 8.11
CA VAL A 422 3.26 23.80 8.84
C VAL A 422 4.61 24.38 8.51
N SER A 423 5.34 24.84 9.53
CA SER A 423 6.67 25.44 9.41
C SER A 423 7.70 24.63 10.20
N ILE A 424 8.73 24.14 9.50
CA ILE A 424 9.88 23.43 10.06
C ILE A 424 11.15 24.20 9.67
N PRO A 425 11.55 25.22 10.44
CA PRO A 425 12.65 26.12 10.07
C PRO A 425 13.98 25.39 9.86
N SER A 426 14.27 24.36 10.65
CA SER A 426 15.49 23.55 10.56
C SER A 426 15.66 22.84 9.22
N ARG A 427 14.56 22.63 8.47
CA ARG A 427 14.54 21.98 7.16
C ARG A 427 14.12 22.91 6.03
N ASN A 428 13.94 24.21 6.33
CA ASN A 428 13.44 25.22 5.38
C ASN A 428 12.11 24.82 4.74
N ILE A 429 11.19 24.22 5.52
CA ILE A 429 9.86 23.81 5.08
C ILE A 429 8.86 24.81 5.65
N SER A 430 8.04 25.39 4.77
CA SER A 430 6.85 26.16 5.13
C SER A 430 5.78 25.90 4.08
N ARG A 431 4.70 25.20 4.46
CA ARG A 431 3.65 24.80 3.51
C ARG A 431 2.26 24.96 4.14
N ILE A 432 1.31 25.40 3.33
CA ILE A 432 -0.11 25.29 3.65
C ILE A 432 -0.55 23.89 3.25
N ILE A 433 -1.13 23.16 4.18
CA ILE A 433 -1.46 21.75 3.99
C ILE A 433 -2.72 21.38 4.78
N ARG A 434 -3.48 20.45 4.27
CA ARG A 434 -4.77 20.04 4.82
C ARG A 434 -4.60 18.94 5.88
N ILE A 435 -5.40 19.03 6.95
CA ILE A 435 -5.55 17.94 7.91
C ILE A 435 -6.45 16.87 7.31
N VAL A 436 -5.93 15.66 7.15
CA VAL A 436 -6.67 14.53 6.57
C VAL A 436 -7.18 13.55 7.64
N SER A 437 -6.51 13.48 8.78
CA SER A 437 -7.03 12.74 9.93
C SER A 437 -6.57 13.35 11.25
N THR A 438 -7.35 13.11 12.30
CA THR A 438 -7.08 13.56 13.66
C THR A 438 -7.32 12.44 14.66
N GLU A 439 -6.46 12.34 15.67
CA GLU A 439 -6.64 11.48 16.84
C GLU A 439 -6.56 12.34 18.09
N LYS A 440 -7.65 12.38 18.83
CA LYS A 440 -7.80 13.23 19.99
C LYS A 440 -8.10 12.40 21.24
N ASN A 441 -7.24 12.50 22.24
CA ASN A 441 -7.56 11.96 23.55
C ASN A 441 -8.63 12.84 24.21
N LEU A 442 -9.76 12.24 24.56
CA LEU A 442 -10.95 12.96 25.04
C LEU A 442 -10.74 13.59 26.44
N LYS A 443 -9.91 12.97 27.29
CA LYS A 443 -9.62 13.46 28.64
C LYS A 443 -8.58 14.58 28.64
N THR A 444 -7.43 14.31 28.04
CA THR A 444 -6.28 15.23 28.08
C THR A 444 -6.40 16.35 27.05
N GLY A 445 -7.15 16.11 25.97
CA GLY A 445 -7.22 16.99 24.81
C GLY A 445 -5.97 16.93 23.93
N LYS A 446 -5.04 16.00 24.21
CA LYS A 446 -3.89 15.76 23.34
C LYS A 446 -4.39 15.42 21.95
N LEU A 447 -3.82 16.06 20.93
CA LEU A 447 -4.22 15.94 19.55
C LEU A 447 -2.99 15.57 18.71
N SER A 448 -3.09 14.46 18.02
CA SER A 448 -2.23 14.10 16.89
C SER A 448 -3.02 14.28 15.61
N CYS A 449 -2.42 14.84 14.58
CA CYS A 449 -3.07 14.95 13.29
C CYS A 449 -2.12 14.58 12.14
N VAL A 450 -2.69 14.00 11.11
CA VAL A 450 -2.00 13.75 9.86
C VAL A 450 -2.40 14.84 8.88
N VAL A 451 -1.41 15.52 8.33
CA VAL A 451 -1.61 16.51 7.28
C VAL A 451 -1.03 15.99 5.97
N SER A 452 -1.80 16.13 4.91
CA SER A 452 -1.41 15.67 3.59
C SER A 452 -2.10 16.48 2.49
N ASN A 453 -1.46 16.60 1.35
CA ASN A 453 -2.07 17.19 0.16
C ASN A 453 -2.88 16.20 -0.68
N TYR A 454 -2.97 14.94 -0.24
CA TYR A 454 -3.75 13.89 -0.92
C TYR A 454 -4.43 12.99 0.13
N LEU A 455 -5.47 12.26 -0.30
CA LEU A 455 -6.09 11.21 0.47
C LEU A 455 -5.47 9.87 0.05
N THR A 456 -5.15 9.04 1.00
CA THR A 456 -4.73 7.65 0.73
C THR A 456 -6.01 6.85 0.50
N GLU A 457 -6.40 6.68 -0.75
CA GLU A 457 -7.40 5.65 -1.09
C GLU A 457 -6.75 4.29 -0.80
N LYS A 458 -7.47 3.41 -0.15
CA LYS A 458 -7.05 2.02 -0.08
C LYS A 458 -7.10 1.47 -1.51
N TRP A 459 -5.97 0.96 -1.97
CA TRP A 459 -5.85 0.36 -3.30
C TRP A 459 -6.83 -0.80 -3.53
N GLU A 460 -7.19 -1.51 -2.46
CA GLU A 460 -8.17 -2.61 -2.45
C GLU A 460 -9.56 -2.13 -2.92
N ASP A 461 -10.03 -1.00 -2.42
CA ASP A 461 -11.34 -0.43 -2.76
C ASP A 461 -11.43 -0.05 -4.26
N LYS A 462 -10.30 0.33 -4.86
CA LYS A 462 -10.22 0.77 -6.26
C LYS A 462 -10.24 -0.39 -7.27
N ILE A 463 -9.69 -1.54 -6.91
CA ILE A 463 -9.69 -2.74 -7.77
C ILE A 463 -11.06 -3.41 -7.75
N GLU A 464 -11.70 -3.54 -6.59
CA GLU A 464 -13.05 -4.12 -6.49
C GLU A 464 -14.08 -3.26 -7.24
N GLY A 465 -14.03 -1.95 -7.12
CA GLY A 465 -14.90 -1.05 -7.86
C GLY A 465 -14.69 -1.12 -9.37
N GLN A 466 -13.46 -1.18 -9.85
CA GLN A 466 -13.14 -1.31 -11.28
C GLN A 466 -13.56 -2.67 -11.84
N ILE A 467 -13.39 -3.76 -11.10
CA ILE A 467 -13.83 -5.11 -11.50
C ILE A 467 -15.36 -5.16 -11.53
N SER A 468 -16.03 -4.61 -10.54
CA SER A 468 -17.49 -4.55 -10.48
C SER A 468 -18.07 -3.71 -11.62
N SER A 469 -17.48 -2.56 -11.95
CA SER A 469 -17.91 -1.71 -13.06
C SER A 469 -17.61 -2.33 -14.43
N MET A 470 -16.48 -3.02 -14.61
CA MET A 470 -16.15 -3.78 -15.82
C MET A 470 -17.12 -4.95 -16.03
N GLN A 471 -17.39 -5.74 -15.00
CA GLN A 471 -18.35 -6.87 -15.08
C GLN A 471 -19.74 -6.38 -15.40
N ALA A 472 -20.14 -5.23 -14.89
CA ALA A 472 -21.43 -4.65 -15.13
C ALA A 472 -21.57 -4.04 -16.53
N THR A 473 -20.48 -3.45 -17.07
CA THR A 473 -20.43 -2.96 -18.46
C THR A 473 -20.52 -4.13 -19.46
N ILE A 474 -19.86 -5.25 -19.16
CA ILE A 474 -19.91 -6.47 -19.96
C ILE A 474 -21.32 -7.09 -19.94
N ASN A 475 -22.01 -7.02 -18.81
CA ASN A 475 -23.31 -7.67 -18.60
C ASN A 475 -24.53 -6.73 -18.80
N GLY A 476 -24.32 -5.40 -18.90
CA GLY A 476 -25.33 -4.40 -19.26
C GLY A 476 -25.39 -4.10 -20.76
N GLY A 477 -24.82 -4.99 -21.58
CA GLY A 477 -24.66 -4.82 -23.00
C GLY A 477 -25.98 -4.52 -23.72
N GLY A 478 -25.99 -3.38 -24.35
CA GLY A 478 -26.88 -3.17 -25.51
C GLY A 478 -26.53 -4.24 -26.55
N ALA A 479 -27.51 -4.95 -27.03
CA ALA A 479 -27.34 -6.04 -27.98
C ALA A 479 -26.91 -5.54 -29.37
N GLY A 480 -25.62 -5.31 -29.56
CA GLY A 480 -24.97 -5.60 -30.83
C GLY A 480 -24.74 -7.11 -30.86
N SER A 481 -24.89 -7.77 -32.01
CA SER A 481 -24.77 -9.22 -32.12
C SER A 481 -23.39 -9.67 -31.58
N VAL A 482 -23.36 -9.97 -30.30
CA VAL A 482 -22.16 -10.43 -29.63
C VAL A 482 -21.93 -11.85 -30.09
N THR A 483 -20.87 -12.05 -30.86
CA THR A 483 -20.46 -13.41 -31.25
C THR A 483 -19.94 -14.13 -30.02
N VAL A 484 -20.67 -15.13 -29.56
CA VAL A 484 -20.22 -16.01 -28.50
C VAL A 484 -19.16 -16.95 -29.02
N LEU A 485 -17.94 -16.85 -28.48
CA LEU A 485 -16.86 -17.80 -28.78
C LEU A 485 -17.00 -19.04 -27.90
N GLU A 486 -17.23 -20.19 -28.52
CA GLU A 486 -17.35 -21.45 -27.80
C GLU A 486 -16.01 -22.08 -27.48
N LYS A 487 -16.00 -23.15 -26.66
CA LYS A 487 -14.82 -23.80 -26.10
C LYS A 487 -13.69 -24.08 -27.12
N TYR A 488 -14.04 -24.46 -28.32
CA TYR A 488 -13.11 -24.83 -29.39
C TYR A 488 -13.01 -23.80 -30.51
N ASP A 489 -13.52 -22.61 -30.31
CA ASP A 489 -13.45 -21.53 -31.29
C ASP A 489 -12.04 -20.93 -31.31
N GLU A 490 -11.35 -20.96 -32.45
CA GLU A 490 -9.97 -20.48 -32.62
C GLU A 490 -9.88 -19.00 -32.98
N ARG A 491 -11.03 -18.30 -33.15
CA ARG A 491 -11.04 -16.87 -33.44
C ARG A 491 -10.37 -16.07 -32.31
N PRO A 492 -9.64 -14.99 -32.64
CA PRO A 492 -9.00 -14.17 -31.65
C PRO A 492 -10.04 -13.48 -30.73
N LEU A 493 -9.65 -13.27 -29.49
CA LEU A 493 -10.43 -12.48 -28.53
C LEU A 493 -10.41 -11.01 -28.97
N THR A 494 -11.59 -10.44 -29.11
CA THR A 494 -11.77 -9.03 -29.46
C THR A 494 -12.87 -8.45 -28.58
N ASP A 495 -12.94 -7.12 -28.51
CA ASP A 495 -13.99 -6.41 -27.75
C ASP A 495 -15.41 -6.64 -28.30
N LYS A 496 -15.50 -7.29 -29.47
CA LYS A 496 -16.76 -7.58 -30.17
C LYS A 496 -17.30 -9.00 -29.97
N ASN A 497 -16.63 -9.85 -29.18
CA ASN A 497 -17.08 -11.20 -28.92
C ASN A 497 -17.05 -11.54 -27.42
N VAL A 498 -17.96 -12.36 -26.97
CA VAL A 498 -18.05 -12.90 -25.60
C VAL A 498 -17.62 -14.35 -25.59
N LEU A 499 -17.00 -14.76 -24.52
CA LEU A 499 -16.62 -16.14 -24.30
C LEU A 499 -17.82 -16.91 -23.72
N SER A 500 -18.07 -18.13 -24.24
CA SER A 500 -18.93 -19.07 -23.51
C SER A 500 -18.30 -19.42 -22.17
N SER A 501 -19.10 -19.85 -21.19
CA SER A 501 -18.59 -20.24 -19.86
C SER A 501 -17.43 -21.22 -19.92
N LEU A 502 -17.48 -22.20 -20.85
CA LEU A 502 -16.40 -23.17 -21.02
C LEU A 502 -15.16 -22.56 -21.67
N ARG A 503 -15.31 -21.62 -22.59
CA ARG A 503 -14.18 -20.89 -23.18
C ARG A 503 -13.55 -19.95 -22.17
N THR A 504 -14.36 -19.27 -21.36
CA THR A 504 -13.89 -18.41 -20.26
C THR A 504 -13.02 -19.20 -19.27
N LEU A 505 -13.51 -20.37 -18.84
CA LEU A 505 -12.73 -21.25 -17.97
C LEU A 505 -11.38 -21.67 -18.60
N LEU A 506 -11.37 -21.94 -19.90
CA LEU A 506 -10.18 -22.34 -20.63
C LEU A 506 -9.18 -21.18 -20.80
N GLU A 507 -9.65 -19.96 -21.02
CA GLU A 507 -8.80 -18.77 -21.09
C GLU A 507 -8.28 -18.36 -19.70
N ILE A 508 -9.11 -18.50 -18.66
CA ILE A 508 -8.68 -18.30 -17.27
C ILE A 508 -7.59 -19.32 -16.91
N ALA A 509 -7.80 -20.60 -17.25
CA ALA A 509 -6.81 -21.65 -16.99
C ALA A 509 -5.47 -21.43 -17.73
N LYS A 510 -5.47 -20.72 -18.87
CA LYS A 510 -4.26 -20.36 -19.60
C LYS A 510 -3.53 -19.12 -19.05
N ARG A 511 -4.21 -18.26 -18.33
CA ARG A 511 -3.71 -16.91 -17.97
C ARG A 511 -3.67 -16.64 -16.47
N ALA A 512 -4.39 -17.41 -15.66
CA ALA A 512 -4.43 -17.28 -14.21
C ALA A 512 -3.76 -18.47 -13.54
N LEU A 513 -3.10 -18.22 -12.42
CA LEU A 513 -2.56 -19.31 -11.59
C LEU A 513 -3.69 -20.13 -10.99
N SER A 514 -3.59 -21.45 -11.12
CA SER A 514 -4.59 -22.40 -10.63
C SER A 514 -4.61 -22.45 -9.09
N LYS A 515 -5.81 -22.55 -8.50
CA LYS A 515 -5.97 -22.88 -7.08
C LYS A 515 -6.13 -24.38 -6.81
N GLU A 516 -6.33 -25.18 -7.85
CA GLU A 516 -6.62 -26.63 -7.74
C GLU A 516 -5.45 -27.52 -8.16
N HIS A 517 -4.52 -26.98 -8.96
CA HIS A 517 -3.37 -27.71 -9.48
C HIS A 517 -2.10 -26.90 -9.33
N SER A 518 -0.94 -27.59 -9.31
CA SER A 518 0.36 -26.92 -9.38
C SER A 518 0.47 -26.13 -10.68
N ASP A 519 0.84 -24.86 -10.58
CA ASP A 519 0.94 -23.94 -11.70
C ASP A 519 2.16 -23.03 -11.56
N SER A 520 2.59 -22.42 -12.66
CA SER A 520 3.77 -21.54 -12.69
C SER A 520 3.55 -20.36 -13.63
N THR A 521 4.28 -19.28 -13.40
CA THR A 521 4.32 -18.10 -14.26
C THR A 521 5.75 -17.65 -14.49
N ASP A 522 6.08 -17.27 -15.73
CA ASP A 522 7.36 -16.67 -16.10
C ASP A 522 7.39 -15.16 -15.80
N TYR A 523 6.28 -14.60 -15.34
CA TYR A 523 6.13 -13.18 -15.05
C TYR A 523 6.18 -12.90 -13.56
N LEU A 524 6.57 -11.68 -13.21
CA LEU A 524 6.58 -11.21 -11.82
C LEU A 524 5.16 -11.20 -11.24
N LEU A 525 4.95 -11.97 -10.16
CA LEU A 525 3.70 -11.96 -9.41
C LEU A 525 3.77 -10.89 -8.31
N LYS A 526 2.95 -9.86 -8.40
CA LYS A 526 2.86 -8.79 -7.40
C LYS A 526 1.64 -9.02 -6.51
N LEU A 527 1.87 -9.48 -5.27
CA LEU A 527 0.83 -9.70 -4.27
C LEU A 527 0.77 -8.47 -3.34
N LEU A 528 -0.21 -7.60 -3.54
CA LEU A 528 -0.34 -6.33 -2.81
C LEU A 528 -0.88 -6.50 -1.39
N ALA A 529 -1.72 -7.50 -1.18
CA ALA A 529 -2.25 -7.86 0.14
C ALA A 529 -1.35 -8.83 0.92
N GLY A 530 -0.16 -9.16 0.37
CA GLY A 530 0.69 -10.19 0.92
C GLY A 530 0.32 -11.59 0.46
N GLY A 531 0.87 -12.60 1.10
CA GLY A 531 0.61 -14.00 0.78
C GLY A 531 0.85 -14.91 1.97
N GLU A 532 0.00 -15.90 2.12
CA GLU A 532 0.12 -16.95 3.12
C GLU A 532 0.43 -18.30 2.46
N PHE A 533 1.27 -19.10 3.09
CA PHE A 533 1.71 -20.38 2.58
C PHE A 533 1.47 -21.48 3.62
N GLY A 534 0.67 -22.49 3.25
CA GLY A 534 0.24 -23.57 4.13
C GLY A 534 -0.86 -23.11 5.11
N GLU A 535 -1.00 -23.83 6.22
CA GLU A 535 -1.86 -23.40 7.32
C GLU A 535 -1.14 -22.31 8.12
N PHE A 536 -1.37 -21.05 7.77
CA PHE A 536 -0.72 -19.91 8.42
C PHE A 536 -1.45 -19.55 9.72
N VAL A 537 -0.68 -19.36 10.78
CA VAL A 537 -1.16 -18.83 12.07
C VAL A 537 -0.22 -17.69 12.47
N ASP A 538 -0.73 -16.48 12.52
CA ASP A 538 0.02 -15.28 12.96
C ASP A 538 0.26 -15.37 14.48
N SER A 539 1.40 -15.86 14.87
CA SER A 539 1.84 -15.87 16.26
C SER A 539 3.36 -16.01 16.36
N MET A 540 3.98 -15.18 17.17
CA MET A 540 5.41 -15.18 17.37
C MET A 540 5.91 -16.40 18.18
N ILE A 541 5.02 -17.07 18.92
CA ILE A 541 5.36 -18.18 19.85
C ILE A 541 4.81 -19.51 19.35
N ALA A 542 3.60 -19.53 18.78
CA ALA A 542 2.88 -20.73 18.36
C ALA A 542 2.45 -20.68 16.90
N GLY A 543 3.09 -19.82 16.09
CA GLY A 543 2.81 -19.67 14.68
C GLY A 543 3.12 -20.91 13.86
N LYS A 544 2.42 -21.09 12.75
CA LYS A 544 2.63 -22.15 11.77
C LYS A 544 2.68 -21.56 10.36
N GLY A 545 3.36 -22.26 9.44
CA GLY A 545 3.41 -21.88 8.04
C GLY A 545 4.28 -20.65 7.78
N ALA A 546 4.00 -19.95 6.68
CA ALA A 546 4.71 -18.74 6.31
C ALA A 546 3.73 -17.68 5.78
N GLY A 547 3.98 -16.41 6.13
CA GLY A 547 3.21 -15.27 5.67
C GLY A 547 4.11 -14.09 5.35
N ILE A 548 3.77 -13.35 4.29
CA ILE A 548 4.40 -12.09 3.91
C ILE A 548 3.29 -11.04 3.87
N PHE A 549 3.46 -9.96 4.62
CA PHE A 549 2.43 -8.96 4.86
C PHE A 549 2.72 -7.64 4.14
N PRO A 550 1.70 -6.83 3.86
CA PRO A 550 1.85 -5.54 3.17
C PRO A 550 2.70 -4.51 3.94
N ASP A 551 2.80 -4.64 5.26
CA ASP A 551 3.67 -3.81 6.12
C ASP A 551 5.17 -4.15 5.98
N GLY A 552 5.52 -5.11 5.11
CA GLY A 552 6.89 -5.57 4.91
C GLY A 552 7.35 -6.64 5.89
N ARG A 553 6.50 -7.06 6.82
CA ARG A 553 6.77 -8.15 7.76
C ARG A 553 6.68 -9.51 7.06
N ALA A 554 7.65 -10.39 7.32
CA ALA A 554 7.58 -11.79 6.93
C ALA A 554 7.67 -12.66 8.18
N GLN A 555 6.77 -13.62 8.34
CA GLN A 555 6.81 -14.65 9.38
C GLN A 555 6.99 -16.00 8.73
N VAL A 556 7.98 -16.74 9.15
CA VAL A 556 8.25 -18.08 8.68
C VAL A 556 8.65 -18.97 9.86
N GLU A 557 8.10 -20.17 9.92
CA GLU A 557 8.44 -21.15 10.98
C GLU A 557 9.90 -21.61 10.83
N ARG A 558 10.39 -21.72 9.60
CA ARG A 558 11.77 -22.10 9.29
C ARG A 558 12.27 -21.37 8.07
N LEU A 559 13.38 -20.67 8.21
CA LEU A 559 14.06 -19.98 7.11
C LEU A 559 15.40 -20.68 6.81
N GLU A 560 15.56 -21.20 5.59
CA GLU A 560 16.80 -21.74 5.10
C GLU A 560 17.33 -20.87 3.95
N VAL A 561 18.47 -20.24 4.17
CA VAL A 561 19.12 -19.34 3.20
C VAL A 561 20.36 -20.02 2.64
N ARG A 562 20.37 -20.33 1.35
CA ARG A 562 21.53 -20.99 0.68
C ARG A 562 22.65 -20.03 0.27
N GLY A 563 22.41 -18.75 0.28
CA GLY A 563 23.37 -17.72 -0.06
C GLY A 563 23.68 -16.82 1.14
N SER A 564 23.40 -15.55 1.02
CA SER A 564 23.61 -14.56 2.07
C SER A 564 22.29 -13.91 2.50
N LEU A 565 22.20 -13.55 3.78
CA LEU A 565 21.13 -12.71 4.34
C LEU A 565 21.72 -11.33 4.64
N SER A 566 21.14 -10.28 4.04
CA SER A 566 21.52 -8.89 4.32
C SER A 566 20.37 -8.19 5.04
N VAL A 567 20.63 -7.71 6.23
CA VAL A 567 19.66 -7.00 7.08
C VAL A 567 20.29 -5.76 7.65
N LEU A 568 19.50 -4.70 7.87
CA LEU A 568 19.97 -3.48 8.54
C LEU A 568 20.09 -3.68 10.04
N ASP A 569 19.14 -4.40 10.63
CA ASP A 569 19.10 -4.70 12.06
C ASP A 569 18.69 -6.17 12.24
N LEU A 570 19.37 -6.89 13.14
CA LEU A 570 19.12 -8.31 13.42
C LEU A 570 18.91 -8.50 14.92
N ILE A 571 17.67 -8.78 15.31
CA ILE A 571 17.30 -9.13 16.69
C ILE A 571 17.21 -10.65 16.78
N ILE A 572 18.06 -11.25 17.62
CA ILE A 572 18.09 -12.69 17.82
C ILE A 572 17.70 -13.00 19.29
N ASN A 573 16.53 -13.63 19.47
CA ASN A 573 16.07 -14.00 20.81
C ASN A 573 16.80 -15.20 21.39
N GLN A 574 17.27 -16.13 20.54
CA GLN A 574 18.02 -17.31 20.97
C GLN A 574 18.95 -17.80 19.86
N ILE A 575 20.24 -18.00 20.18
CA ILE A 575 21.22 -18.59 19.25
C ILE A 575 21.63 -19.94 19.84
N GLN A 576 21.49 -21.03 19.08
CA GLN A 576 21.85 -22.40 19.54
C GLN A 576 23.23 -22.86 19.12
N GLY A 577 23.89 -22.21 18.17
CA GLY A 577 25.25 -22.55 17.77
C GLY A 577 25.71 -21.88 16.49
N MET A 578 27.04 -21.73 16.35
CA MET A 578 27.71 -21.27 15.15
C MET A 578 28.98 -22.08 14.95
N GLU A 579 29.19 -22.51 13.71
CA GLU A 579 30.27 -23.42 13.35
C GLU A 579 31.57 -22.71 12.94
N SER A 580 31.61 -21.37 12.95
CA SER A 580 32.72 -20.58 12.44
C SER A 580 33.03 -19.38 13.33
N ASP A 581 34.24 -18.77 13.12
CA ASP A 581 34.67 -17.55 13.78
C ASP A 581 33.86 -16.32 13.25
N TYR A 582 33.52 -15.41 14.16
CA TYR A 582 33.06 -14.07 13.81
C TYR A 582 34.22 -13.10 13.71
N SER A 583 34.31 -12.40 12.56
CA SER A 583 35.35 -11.35 12.36
C SER A 583 34.68 -10.02 12.02
N PHE A 584 35.11 -8.97 12.71
CA PHE A 584 34.67 -7.59 12.45
C PHE A 584 35.76 -6.87 11.67
N THR A 585 35.75 -7.03 10.35
CA THR A 585 36.76 -6.51 9.44
C THR A 585 36.20 -6.52 8.00
N GLU A 586 37.00 -6.12 7.02
CA GLU A 586 36.60 -6.21 5.62
C GLU A 586 36.47 -7.66 5.17
N ILE A 587 35.33 -7.94 4.54
CA ILE A 587 34.96 -9.26 4.03
C ILE A 587 34.42 -9.10 2.62
N GLY A 588 34.75 -10.03 1.73
CA GLY A 588 34.16 -10.13 0.39
C GLY A 588 33.96 -11.57 -0.01
N LYS A 589 32.92 -11.87 -0.76
CA LYS A 589 32.70 -13.18 -1.35
C LYS A 589 33.41 -13.24 -2.70
N ILE A 590 34.14 -14.32 -2.93
CA ILE A 590 34.87 -14.53 -4.18
C ILE A 590 33.87 -15.01 -5.24
N GLU A 591 33.67 -14.22 -6.29
CA GLU A 591 32.81 -14.56 -7.44
C GLU A 591 33.55 -15.51 -8.38
N SER A 592 34.81 -15.21 -8.69
CA SER A 592 35.65 -16.04 -9.55
C SER A 592 37.13 -15.92 -9.18
N VAL A 593 37.89 -16.95 -9.51
CA VAL A 593 39.33 -17.04 -9.29
C VAL A 593 39.99 -17.30 -10.63
N GLU A 594 41.00 -16.48 -10.97
CA GLU A 594 41.87 -16.66 -12.12
C GLU A 594 43.29 -16.93 -11.62
N ASP A 595 43.89 -18.05 -12.01
CA ASP A 595 45.26 -18.39 -11.70
C ASP A 595 46.22 -17.67 -12.66
N LEU A 596 47.06 -16.81 -12.15
CA LEU A 596 48.04 -16.04 -12.93
C LEU A 596 49.44 -16.67 -12.93
N GLY A 597 49.61 -17.84 -12.29
CA GLY A 597 50.91 -18.51 -12.10
C GLY A 597 51.70 -17.99 -10.90
N GLU A 598 52.77 -18.67 -10.53
CA GLU A 598 53.66 -18.33 -9.43
C GLU A 598 52.94 -18.04 -8.09
N SER A 599 51.92 -18.85 -7.76
CA SER A 599 51.08 -18.69 -6.56
C SER A 599 50.32 -17.35 -6.50
N THR A 600 50.12 -16.71 -7.64
CA THR A 600 49.38 -15.43 -7.77
C THR A 600 48.01 -15.67 -8.39
N TYR A 601 47.00 -15.04 -7.82
CA TYR A 601 45.60 -15.22 -8.26
C TYR A 601 44.93 -13.86 -8.39
N ARG A 602 44.03 -13.73 -9.38
CA ARG A 602 43.08 -12.62 -9.44
C ARG A 602 41.71 -13.11 -8.93
N LEU A 603 41.24 -12.45 -7.89
CA LEU A 603 39.94 -12.73 -7.28
C LEU A 603 38.98 -11.63 -7.64
N LYS A 604 37.89 -11.96 -8.31
CA LYS A 604 36.77 -11.03 -8.50
C LYS A 604 35.86 -11.15 -7.29
N ILE A 605 35.52 -10.02 -6.69
CA ILE A 605 34.67 -9.96 -5.50
C ILE A 605 33.23 -9.68 -5.93
N GLU A 606 32.30 -10.49 -5.44
CA GLU A 606 30.89 -10.38 -5.72
C GLU A 606 30.35 -9.01 -5.29
N LYS A 607 29.60 -8.34 -6.17
CA LYS A 607 28.84 -7.13 -5.85
C LYS A 607 27.40 -7.52 -5.49
N ARG A 608 26.95 -7.11 -4.33
CA ARG A 608 25.54 -7.31 -3.90
C ARG A 608 24.59 -6.28 -4.52
N THR A 609 25.12 -5.08 -4.80
CA THR A 609 24.44 -3.97 -5.46
C THR A 609 25.43 -3.20 -6.34
N ASP A 610 24.92 -2.35 -7.23
CA ASP A 610 25.77 -1.48 -8.09
C ASP A 610 26.65 -0.51 -7.28
N PHE A 611 26.29 -0.25 -6.03
CA PHE A 611 27.02 0.64 -5.11
C PHE A 611 27.91 -0.11 -4.10
N ASP A 612 27.99 -1.42 -4.21
CA ASP A 612 28.81 -2.24 -3.33
C ASP A 612 30.24 -2.33 -3.90
N PHE A 613 31.17 -1.72 -3.19
CA PHE A 613 32.58 -1.72 -3.56
C PHE A 613 33.41 -2.43 -2.49
N MET A 614 34.35 -3.24 -2.95
CA MET A 614 35.30 -3.86 -2.06
C MET A 614 36.10 -2.78 -1.30
N LYS A 615 36.42 -3.03 -0.02
CA LYS A 615 37.17 -2.13 0.85
C LYS A 615 38.60 -2.63 1.10
N PHE A 616 39.04 -3.66 0.40
CA PHE A 616 40.37 -4.19 0.49
C PHE A 616 41.42 -3.20 -0.06
N GLN A 617 42.62 -3.27 0.49
CA GLN A 617 43.75 -2.42 0.10
C GLN A 617 44.99 -3.27 -0.15
N GLU A 618 45.97 -2.67 -0.81
CA GLU A 618 47.27 -3.29 -1.03
C GLU A 618 47.93 -3.64 0.31
N ASN A 619 48.67 -4.76 0.31
CA ASN A 619 49.33 -5.34 1.47
C ASN A 619 48.39 -5.89 2.56
N ASP A 620 47.08 -5.91 2.38
CA ASP A 620 46.20 -6.60 3.32
C ASP A 620 46.55 -8.08 3.41
N VAL A 621 46.65 -8.56 4.65
CA VAL A 621 46.80 -9.97 4.98
C VAL A 621 45.41 -10.55 5.08
N CYS A 622 45.06 -11.37 4.12
CA CYS A 622 43.74 -11.95 3.99
C CYS A 622 43.73 -13.46 4.18
N PHE A 623 42.60 -13.97 4.58
CA PHE A 623 42.42 -15.39 4.67
C PHE A 623 41.02 -15.82 4.28
N SER A 624 40.91 -17.08 3.78
CA SER A 624 39.66 -17.74 3.46
C SER A 624 39.64 -19.11 4.12
N ILE A 625 38.51 -19.50 4.70
CA ILE A 625 38.28 -20.87 5.18
C ILE A 625 37.49 -21.57 4.12
N ILE A 626 38.01 -22.71 3.66
CA ILE A 626 37.38 -23.56 2.67
C ILE A 626 36.95 -24.83 3.39
N ASN A 627 35.64 -25.03 3.50
CA ASN A 627 35.08 -26.25 4.07
C ASN A 627 34.67 -27.22 2.94
N THR A 628 35.28 -28.40 2.91
CA THR A 628 34.93 -29.44 1.93
C THR A 628 33.90 -30.39 2.51
N LEU A 629 32.63 -29.98 2.51
CA LEU A 629 31.50 -30.81 2.89
C LEU A 629 31.32 -32.06 1.95
N LEU A 630 32.01 -32.09 0.81
CA LEU A 630 31.85 -33.11 -0.21
C LEU A 630 32.39 -34.52 0.18
N THR A 631 33.23 -34.61 1.21
CA THR A 631 33.86 -35.89 1.60
C THR A 631 33.47 -36.36 3.00
N GLY A 632 32.52 -35.68 3.68
CA GLY A 632 32.12 -36.06 5.04
C GLY A 632 33.24 -35.86 6.10
N GLY A 633 34.29 -35.13 5.75
CA GLY A 633 35.42 -34.82 6.63
C GLY A 633 35.21 -33.55 7.42
N SER A 634 35.75 -33.49 8.62
CA SER A 634 35.77 -32.34 9.51
C SER A 634 37.01 -31.45 9.27
N GLU A 635 37.68 -31.54 8.14
CA GLU A 635 38.90 -30.83 7.86
C GLU A 635 38.59 -29.46 7.22
N TYR A 636 39.17 -28.42 7.79
CA TYR A 636 39.12 -27.06 7.26
C TYR A 636 40.43 -26.77 6.55
N TYR A 637 40.34 -26.38 5.30
CA TYR A 637 41.46 -25.87 4.53
C TYR A 637 41.46 -24.34 4.62
N THR A 638 42.66 -23.75 4.78
CA THR A 638 42.82 -22.30 4.82
C THR A 638 43.65 -21.82 3.65
N SER A 639 43.24 -20.70 3.10
CA SER A 639 43.95 -19.96 2.07
C SER A 639 44.40 -18.62 2.65
N TRP A 640 45.71 -18.47 2.88
CA TRP A 640 46.32 -17.25 3.36
C TRP A 640 47.00 -16.52 2.21
N MET A 641 46.68 -15.26 2.05
CA MET A 641 47.12 -14.48 0.91
C MET A 641 47.41 -13.02 1.28
N ARG A 642 48.30 -12.39 0.52
CA ARG A 642 48.57 -10.96 0.61
C ARG A 642 48.09 -10.27 -0.67
N ILE A 643 47.41 -9.15 -0.54
CA ILE A 643 46.93 -8.37 -1.68
C ILE A 643 48.10 -7.60 -2.29
N LEU A 644 48.31 -7.78 -3.58
CA LEU A 644 49.31 -7.06 -4.37
C LEU A 644 48.76 -5.79 -4.96
N THR A 645 47.58 -5.87 -5.59
CA THR A 645 46.91 -4.73 -6.22
C THR A 645 45.40 -4.86 -6.10
N THR A 646 44.73 -3.72 -6.20
CA THR A 646 43.28 -3.63 -6.20
C THR A 646 42.79 -2.95 -7.47
N ASN A 647 41.71 -3.46 -8.09
CA ASN A 647 41.05 -2.85 -9.24
C ASN A 647 39.57 -2.57 -8.91
N SER A 648 39.27 -1.32 -8.57
CA SER A 648 37.93 -0.89 -8.18
C SER A 648 36.92 -0.94 -9.35
N ALA A 649 37.37 -0.78 -10.59
CA ALA A 649 36.50 -0.81 -11.77
C ALA A 649 35.91 -2.22 -12.00
N GLU A 650 36.75 -3.24 -11.86
CA GLU A 650 36.36 -4.64 -12.02
C GLU A 650 35.92 -5.30 -10.70
N ASN A 651 36.02 -4.58 -9.58
CA ASN A 651 35.83 -5.09 -8.22
C ASN A 651 36.67 -6.34 -7.96
N SER A 652 37.97 -6.30 -8.34
CA SER A 652 38.88 -7.42 -8.25
C SER A 652 40.14 -7.07 -7.47
N ILE A 653 40.73 -8.07 -6.86
CA ILE A 653 42.02 -8.01 -6.15
C ILE A 653 42.98 -9.02 -6.75
N THR A 654 44.24 -8.64 -6.89
CA THR A 654 45.34 -9.59 -7.19
C THR A 654 46.05 -9.96 -5.91
N VAL A 655 46.17 -11.23 -5.64
CA VAL A 655 46.74 -11.75 -4.39
C VAL A 655 47.86 -12.72 -4.68
N VAL A 656 48.85 -12.81 -3.75
CA VAL A 656 49.84 -13.84 -3.73
C VAL A 656 49.69 -14.71 -2.48
N LEU A 657 49.78 -16.02 -2.62
CA LEU A 657 49.76 -16.92 -1.46
C LEU A 657 51.00 -16.80 -0.63
N TYR A 658 50.84 -16.90 0.69
CA TYR A 658 51.96 -17.09 1.59
C TYR A 658 52.53 -18.51 1.44
N PRO A 659 53.86 -18.70 1.58
CA PRO A 659 54.46 -20.03 1.61
C PRO A 659 53.91 -20.88 2.78
N ASP A 660 53.88 -22.19 2.62
CA ASP A 660 53.44 -23.13 3.65
C ASP A 660 54.11 -22.92 5.01
N SER A 661 55.39 -22.58 5.02
CA SER A 661 56.14 -22.30 6.23
C SER A 661 55.72 -21.01 6.99
N GLU A 662 54.96 -20.13 6.33
CA GLU A 662 54.54 -18.83 6.86
C GLU A 662 53.07 -18.79 7.27
N VAL A 663 52.35 -19.90 7.21
CA VAL A 663 50.93 -19.99 7.55
C VAL A 663 50.69 -20.90 8.76
N PRO A 664 49.65 -20.63 9.55
CA PRO A 664 49.22 -21.55 10.62
C PRO A 664 48.86 -22.92 10.06
N GLY A 665 49.40 -23.97 10.70
CA GLY A 665 49.16 -25.37 10.26
C GLY A 665 50.14 -25.87 9.19
N GLY A 666 50.99 -25.02 8.62
CA GLY A 666 52.07 -25.43 7.73
C GLY A 666 51.61 -25.92 6.35
N THR A 667 50.39 -25.60 5.93
CA THR A 667 49.87 -25.91 4.59
C THR A 667 48.91 -24.80 4.15
N ASN A 668 49.15 -24.27 2.96
CA ASN A 668 48.33 -23.20 2.38
C ASN A 668 47.68 -23.68 1.07
N TYR A 669 46.37 -23.40 0.90
CA TYR A 669 45.64 -23.87 -0.25
C TYR A 669 45.26 -22.70 -1.18
N PRO A 670 45.09 -22.92 -2.48
CA PRO A 670 44.57 -21.93 -3.40
C PRO A 670 43.20 -21.43 -3.00
N PRO A 671 42.89 -20.12 -3.24
CA PRO A 671 41.54 -19.60 -3.02
C PRO A 671 40.53 -20.23 -3.98
N LEU A 672 39.28 -20.38 -3.54
CA LEU A 672 38.20 -20.93 -4.35
C LEU A 672 37.05 -19.94 -4.45
N ALA A 673 36.36 -19.95 -5.60
CA ALA A 673 35.14 -19.19 -5.81
C ALA A 673 33.99 -19.67 -4.89
N GLY A 674 33.13 -18.77 -4.48
CA GLY A 674 32.01 -19.04 -3.58
C GLY A 674 32.32 -18.88 -2.10
N TYR A 675 33.59 -18.81 -1.71
CA TYR A 675 34.02 -18.61 -0.32
C TYR A 675 34.31 -17.15 0.01
N ASN A 676 34.27 -16.83 1.29
CA ASN A 676 34.57 -15.48 1.75
C ASN A 676 36.07 -15.29 1.97
N VAL A 677 36.59 -14.18 1.50
CA VAL A 677 37.92 -13.68 1.85
C VAL A 677 37.76 -12.60 2.91
N THR A 678 38.57 -12.68 3.97
CA THR A 678 38.47 -11.82 5.15
C THR A 678 39.85 -11.23 5.44
N ARG A 679 39.91 -9.91 5.69
CA ARG A 679 41.14 -9.28 6.15
C ARG A 679 41.44 -9.68 7.59
N ARG A 680 42.70 -10.05 7.89
CA ARG A 680 43.19 -10.35 9.22
C ARG A 680 44.20 -9.30 9.71
N GLY A 681 44.84 -8.60 8.80
CA GLY A 681 45.81 -7.59 9.08
C GLY A 681 46.28 -6.87 7.82
N ASN A 682 47.45 -6.22 7.89
CA ASN A 682 48.07 -5.58 6.74
C ASN A 682 49.59 -5.64 6.92
N SER A 683 50.32 -6.11 5.90
CA SER A 683 51.77 -6.38 5.98
C SER A 683 52.66 -5.13 5.93
N THR A 684 52.07 -3.93 5.76
CA THR A 684 52.83 -2.68 5.78
C THR A 684 53.25 -2.35 7.22
N LEU A 685 54.55 -2.33 7.46
CA LEU A 685 55.08 -1.88 8.74
C LEU A 685 54.92 -0.36 8.87
N PRO A 686 54.46 0.15 10.00
CA PRO A 686 54.40 1.59 10.21
C PRO A 686 55.82 2.16 10.36
N GLU A 687 56.00 3.46 10.15
CA GLU A 687 57.21 4.19 10.51
C GLU A 687 57.45 4.08 12.03
N GLU A 688 58.68 4.32 12.48
CA GLU A 688 59.08 4.21 13.89
C GLU A 688 58.17 5.07 14.79
N GLY A 689 57.48 4.42 15.73
CA GLY A 689 56.48 5.05 16.59
C GLY A 689 55.11 5.28 15.94
N GLY A 690 54.89 4.86 14.67
CA GLY A 690 53.65 4.96 13.95
C GLY A 690 52.67 3.81 14.26
N PHE A 691 51.48 3.90 13.69
CA PHE A 691 50.38 2.94 13.88
C PHE A 691 49.74 2.59 12.54
N ASN A 692 49.61 1.28 12.27
CA ASN A 692 48.84 0.81 11.11
C ASN A 692 47.46 0.28 11.55
N GLY A 693 46.45 1.11 11.40
CA GLY A 693 45.06 0.74 11.76
C GLY A 693 44.48 -0.44 10.97
N ARG A 694 45.05 -0.78 9.81
CA ARG A 694 44.66 -1.97 9.04
C ARG A 694 45.28 -3.27 9.54
N ALA A 695 46.34 -3.19 10.32
CA ALA A 695 46.96 -4.34 10.97
C ALA A 695 46.24 -4.79 12.26
N GLN A 696 44.95 -4.47 12.36
CA GLN A 696 44.07 -4.83 13.49
C GLN A 696 42.89 -5.65 13.02
N SER A 697 42.37 -6.54 13.87
CA SER A 697 41.12 -7.25 13.70
C SER A 697 40.51 -7.67 15.02
N TRP A 698 39.18 -7.72 15.08
CA TRP A 698 38.44 -8.26 16.21
C TRP A 698 37.81 -9.58 15.78
N ILE A 699 37.95 -10.62 16.61
CA ILE A 699 37.51 -11.97 16.30
C ILE A 699 36.86 -12.58 17.54
N SER A 700 35.65 -13.12 17.37
CA SER A 700 35.04 -14.05 18.30
C SER A 700 35.26 -15.47 17.77
N SER A 701 36.13 -16.20 18.38
CA SER A 701 36.56 -17.51 17.91
C SER A 701 35.72 -18.64 18.48
N ARG A 702 35.43 -19.65 17.65
CA ARG A 702 34.83 -20.93 18.07
C ARG A 702 35.64 -21.66 19.15
N GLU A 703 36.91 -21.30 19.36
CA GLU A 703 37.74 -21.87 20.40
C GLU A 703 37.42 -21.35 21.79
N GLY A 704 36.33 -20.60 21.97
CA GLY A 704 35.88 -20.08 23.27
C GLY A 704 36.59 -18.84 23.73
N ARG A 705 37.02 -17.99 22.79
CA ARG A 705 37.68 -16.71 23.12
C ARG A 705 37.23 -15.59 22.22
N ILE A 706 37.27 -14.38 22.75
CA ILE A 706 37.13 -13.12 22.01
C ILE A 706 38.49 -12.45 22.01
N MET A 707 38.99 -12.09 20.83
CA MET A 707 40.33 -11.51 20.70
C MET A 707 40.25 -10.17 19.96
N PHE A 708 41.01 -9.20 20.45
CA PHE A 708 41.41 -8.02 19.73
C PHE A 708 42.87 -8.15 19.36
N LEU A 709 43.15 -8.28 18.08
CA LEU A 709 44.50 -8.44 17.54
C LEU A 709 44.99 -7.11 16.99
N SER A 710 46.26 -6.82 17.23
CA SER A 710 46.94 -5.65 16.66
C SER A 710 48.34 -6.06 16.12
N ASN A 711 48.89 -5.20 15.27
CA ASN A 711 50.21 -5.40 14.65
C ASN A 711 50.28 -6.72 13.86
N VAL A 712 49.18 -7.12 13.23
CA VAL A 712 49.09 -8.35 12.43
C VAL A 712 49.66 -8.07 11.04
N TYR A 713 50.96 -8.30 10.87
CA TYR A 713 51.72 -8.06 9.62
C TYR A 713 51.91 -9.34 8.78
N LYS A 714 51.65 -10.51 9.37
CA LYS A 714 51.79 -11.84 8.74
C LYS A 714 50.73 -12.81 9.26
N PRO A 715 50.53 -13.97 8.59
CA PRO A 715 49.54 -14.98 9.00
C PRO A 715 49.76 -15.57 10.38
N ILE A 716 51.03 -15.90 10.74
CA ILE A 716 51.34 -16.49 12.04
C ILE A 716 51.35 -15.41 13.11
N LEU A 717 50.48 -15.59 14.11
CA LEU A 717 50.36 -14.68 15.24
C LEU A 717 51.48 -14.98 16.27
N GLU A 718 52.01 -13.92 16.81
CA GLU A 718 52.98 -13.94 17.91
C GLU A 718 52.37 -13.28 19.15
N ASP A 719 53.03 -13.44 20.29
CA ASP A 719 52.54 -12.94 21.59
C ASP A 719 52.13 -11.47 21.56
N TYR A 720 52.87 -10.63 20.85
CA TYR A 720 52.61 -9.18 20.75
C TYR A 720 51.38 -8.84 19.91
N ASN A 721 50.80 -9.79 19.17
CA ASN A 721 49.58 -9.55 18.37
C ASN A 721 48.32 -9.58 19.23
N TYR A 722 48.35 -10.21 20.38
CA TYR A 722 47.18 -10.31 21.28
C TYR A 722 47.11 -9.08 22.17
N SER A 723 46.41 -8.05 21.74
CA SER A 723 46.19 -6.86 22.56
C SER A 723 45.21 -7.13 23.71
N ILE A 724 44.13 -7.86 23.43
CA ILE A 724 43.17 -8.34 24.43
C ILE A 724 42.69 -9.73 24.00
N SER A 725 42.60 -10.67 24.96
CA SER A 725 41.92 -11.95 24.79
C SER A 725 41.08 -12.23 26.03
N ILE A 726 39.79 -12.54 25.83
CA ILE A 726 38.85 -12.87 26.88
C ILE A 726 38.30 -14.27 26.60
N GLY A 727 38.32 -15.13 27.61
CA GLY A 727 37.89 -16.52 27.49
C GLY A 727 39.10 -17.46 27.56
N ARG A 728 39.10 -18.54 26.74
CA ARG A 728 40.22 -19.51 26.73
C ARG A 728 41.50 -18.83 26.26
N PHE A 729 42.57 -19.00 27.03
CA PHE A 729 43.84 -18.36 26.69
C PHE A 729 44.45 -18.85 25.35
N PRO A 730 45.02 -17.96 24.53
CA PRO A 730 45.77 -18.37 23.36
C PRO A 730 47.08 -19.03 23.77
N ARG A 731 47.65 -19.91 22.97
CA ARG A 731 48.96 -20.49 23.22
C ARG A 731 50.03 -19.44 22.88
N THR A 732 50.61 -18.86 23.91
CA THR A 732 51.69 -17.85 23.78
C THR A 732 52.86 -18.22 24.64
N LYS A 733 54.06 -17.82 24.24
CA LYS A 733 55.30 -18.06 25.02
C LYS A 733 55.28 -17.38 26.39
N ALA A 734 54.56 -16.28 26.51
CA ALA A 734 54.38 -15.56 27.77
C ALA A 734 53.56 -16.38 28.75
N LEU A 735 52.50 -17.01 28.30
CA LEU A 735 51.59 -17.82 29.13
C LEU A 735 52.24 -19.18 29.53
N GLU A 736 53.11 -19.75 28.68
CA GLU A 736 53.86 -20.97 29.04
C GLU A 736 54.71 -20.83 30.30
N LYS A 737 55.06 -19.58 30.68
CA LYS A 737 55.85 -19.27 31.88
C LYS A 737 54.99 -19.09 33.14
N LEU A 738 53.67 -19.07 32.98
CA LEU A 738 52.72 -18.89 34.08
C LEU A 738 52.11 -20.23 34.50
N PRO A 739 51.77 -20.42 35.79
CA PRO A 739 51.14 -21.65 36.28
C PRO A 739 49.67 -21.71 35.95
N ILE A 740 49.33 -21.60 34.66
CA ILE A 740 47.95 -21.66 34.14
C ILE A 740 47.80 -22.89 33.23
N SER A 741 46.65 -23.52 33.27
CA SER A 741 46.35 -24.69 32.44
C SER A 741 45.94 -24.29 31.02
N GLU A 742 46.14 -25.17 30.03
CA GLU A 742 45.76 -24.95 28.63
C GLU A 742 44.25 -24.69 28.41
N ASN A 743 43.44 -25.09 29.35
CA ASN A 743 41.97 -24.96 29.30
C ASN A 743 41.43 -23.86 30.21
N GLU A 744 42.33 -23.15 30.88
CA GLU A 744 41.92 -22.07 31.78
C GLU A 744 41.40 -20.86 30.99
N THR A 745 40.42 -20.20 31.55
CA THR A 745 39.77 -19.02 30.95
C THR A 745 40.04 -17.79 31.81
N GLY A 746 40.22 -16.67 31.18
CA GLY A 746 40.47 -15.42 31.87
C GLY A 746 40.53 -14.24 30.91
N VAL A 747 41.18 -13.19 31.37
CA VAL A 747 41.45 -11.97 30.59
C VAL A 747 42.97 -11.78 30.46
N MET A 748 43.45 -11.76 29.23
CA MET A 748 44.81 -11.33 28.88
C MET A 748 44.72 -9.99 28.18
N ALA A 749 45.44 -8.99 28.65
CA ALA A 749 45.48 -7.67 28.03
C ALA A 749 46.87 -7.07 28.15
N GLN A 750 47.29 -6.29 27.13
CA GLN A 750 48.55 -5.55 27.17
C GLN A 750 48.54 -4.46 28.24
N THR A 751 47.42 -3.82 28.45
CA THR A 751 47.21 -2.78 29.47
C THR A 751 45.85 -2.93 30.11
N VAL A 752 45.79 -2.86 31.45
CA VAL A 752 44.56 -2.82 32.21
C VAL A 752 44.54 -1.55 33.05
N ILE A 753 43.53 -0.73 32.90
CA ILE A 753 43.27 0.45 33.73
C ILE A 753 41.98 0.14 34.50
N ALA A 754 42.05 0.05 35.82
CA ALA A 754 40.94 -0.25 36.68
C ALA A 754 40.92 0.67 37.90
N GLU A 755 39.80 1.18 38.30
CA GLU A 755 39.62 1.94 39.53
C GLU A 755 39.80 1.05 40.76
N LYS A 756 39.33 -0.20 40.66
CA LYS A 756 39.43 -1.20 41.73
C LYS A 756 39.78 -2.57 41.14
N PHE A 757 40.62 -3.32 41.83
CA PHE A 757 40.97 -4.69 41.51
C PHE A 757 40.84 -5.55 42.76
N TYR A 758 40.00 -6.60 42.69
CA TYR A 758 39.83 -7.56 43.79
C TYR A 758 40.32 -8.92 43.34
N GLN A 759 41.19 -9.53 44.14
CA GLN A 759 41.59 -10.92 43.97
C GLN A 759 40.73 -11.79 44.88
N LEU A 760 40.16 -12.85 44.36
CA LEU A 760 39.35 -13.80 45.10
C LEU A 760 40.09 -15.13 45.19
N ASP A 761 39.91 -15.86 46.31
CA ASP A 761 40.30 -17.26 46.40
C ASP A 761 39.27 -18.20 45.75
N HIS A 762 39.48 -19.50 45.77
CA HIS A 762 38.61 -20.49 45.16
C HIS A 762 37.24 -20.64 45.86
N ASN A 763 37.08 -20.08 47.06
CA ASN A 763 35.80 -20.02 47.77
C ASN A 763 35.01 -18.74 47.51
N GLY A 764 35.63 -17.77 46.76
CA GLY A 764 35.07 -16.46 46.49
C GLY A 764 35.38 -15.41 47.55
N ASP A 765 36.25 -15.69 48.52
CA ASP A 765 36.64 -14.72 49.51
C ASP A 765 37.71 -13.78 48.96
N VAL A 766 37.64 -12.51 49.36
CA VAL A 766 38.62 -11.49 48.91
C VAL A 766 39.95 -11.74 49.59
N ILE A 767 40.99 -12.03 48.80
CA ILE A 767 42.35 -12.10 49.28
C ILE A 767 42.83 -10.66 49.57
N PRO A 768 43.24 -10.34 50.82
CA PRO A 768 43.78 -9.01 51.09
C PRO A 768 45.01 -8.74 50.24
N ASN A 769 44.92 -7.76 49.33
CA ASN A 769 46.01 -7.36 48.48
C ASN A 769 47.21 -6.90 49.33
N LYS A 770 48.28 -7.69 49.39
CA LYS A 770 49.61 -7.17 49.61
C LYS A 770 50.02 -6.49 48.30
N VAL A 771 49.76 -5.22 48.22
CA VAL A 771 50.33 -4.40 47.13
C VAL A 771 51.82 -4.33 47.38
N ASP A 772 52.57 -5.25 46.81
CA ASP A 772 53.96 -5.01 46.56
C ASP A 772 54.07 -3.89 45.53
N ARG A 773 54.50 -2.73 46.01
CA ARG A 773 54.81 -1.57 45.17
C ARG A 773 56.06 -1.91 44.36
N GLY A 774 55.94 -2.66 43.33
CA GLY A 774 56.97 -2.92 42.35
C GLY A 774 56.65 -2.12 41.08
N ILE A 775 57.05 -0.88 41.00
CA ILE A 775 57.42 -0.21 39.78
C ILE A 775 58.94 0.04 39.94
#